data_480db3b644d9fd0432c241586c44fab2
#
_entry.id   480db3b644d9fd0432c241586c44fab2
#
_cell.length_a   1.000
_cell.length_b   1.000
_cell.length_c   1.000
_cell.angle_alpha   90.00
_cell.angle_beta   90.00
_cell.angle_gamma   90.00
#
_symmetry.space_group_name_H-M   'P 1'
#
loop_
_entity.id
_entity.type
_entity.pdbx_description
1 polymer ?
#
loop_
_entity_poly.entity_id
_entity_poly.type
_entity_poly.pdbx_seq_one_letter_code
_entity_poly.pdbx_strand_id
1 'polypeptide(L)'
;MNVQDILKKMTLEEKAAFCSGHDFWHTKAIERLDIPAVMMCDGPHGLRKQEGEGDHLGINKSIETVCYPTAAALASSFDRDVMRQLGEALGQECQAENVAMLLGPGVNIKRSPLCGRNFEYFSEDPFLAGEMGAAYVQALQSRGIAACAKHFACNDQETLRMSGSSNLDERTLREIYLPAFETVVKKGKTRSLMCAYNAINGTFCSENRMLLTDILRDEWHSDAFVVTDWGAIKDQARGVAAGLDLEMPGGPNATGEEIAEAVKAGTLSEADLDKAVLRLLQFVKDSVEQRRPDAKIDRDACRKLARKLAGECAVLMKNEGHLLPLKENQKVAFIGEFADKPRYQGAGSSHINVPHAVSALETAGDAVIYARGYDAHSDTTDETLVKEAVETAKKAEIAVIFAGLPDAFETEGADRDHMRLPDNQNELIKAVSEANPNTVVVLHGGSPVELPWLNHAPAVLCVYLGGEQVGAATVDLLYGKVNPSGHLAETWPIRLQDNPSYLNFPGEEGVVTYAEGIFVGYRYYDKKDMPVNFCFGHGLSYTKFEYSNLMLNKDSLTDQDTLTVSVEVKNTGAVAGKAAVQLYVRDVESTVRRPVRELRAFEKVPLQPGEIKAVTFTLDKRAFAYWEPKCHDFFVESGEFIIEIGESSRDIRAAQSVRVEGTTLLAFTVTEQTTIGQLLKHPKGKVIIGNMMRSSAMSHVDQTDTMGEGSERMMQGMTMGIPLGALVSYGRLTRKQLKDLIATLNA
;
A
#
# COMPACT_ATOMS: atom_id res chain seq x y z
N MET A 1 29.24 -20.99 -10.02
CA MET A 1 29.32 -20.12 -11.22
C MET A 1 30.02 -18.82 -10.87
N ASN A 2 31.10 -18.39 -11.59
CA ASN A 2 31.70 -17.05 -11.39
C ASN A 2 31.12 -16.09 -12.45
N VAL A 3 30.23 -15.22 -12.04
CA VAL A 3 29.48 -14.32 -12.93
C VAL A 3 30.38 -13.31 -13.64
N GLN A 4 31.47 -12.84 -13.00
CA GLN A 4 32.42 -11.90 -13.61
C GLN A 4 33.23 -12.55 -14.75
N ASP A 5 33.63 -13.82 -14.58
CA ASP A 5 34.37 -14.55 -15.63
C ASP A 5 33.46 -14.93 -16.80
N ILE A 6 32.18 -15.14 -16.55
CA ILE A 6 31.18 -15.39 -17.59
C ILE A 6 30.97 -14.12 -18.40
N LEU A 7 30.71 -12.97 -17.74
CA LEU A 7 30.53 -11.67 -18.41
C LEU A 7 31.65 -11.37 -19.41
N LYS A 8 32.91 -11.59 -19.01
CA LYS A 8 34.07 -11.38 -19.89
C LYS A 8 34.11 -12.27 -21.12
N LYS A 9 33.40 -13.40 -21.10
CA LYS A 9 33.33 -14.36 -22.23
C LYS A 9 32.13 -14.13 -23.12
N MET A 10 31.15 -13.32 -22.70
CA MET A 10 29.98 -12.99 -23.49
C MET A 10 30.35 -12.02 -24.62
N THR A 11 29.77 -12.24 -25.80
CA THR A 11 29.81 -11.26 -26.89
C THR A 11 28.81 -10.12 -26.60
N LEU A 12 28.94 -9.02 -27.33
CA LEU A 12 27.99 -7.89 -27.21
C LEU A 12 26.56 -8.33 -27.50
N GLU A 13 26.37 -9.15 -28.54
CA GLU A 13 25.07 -9.68 -28.96
C GLU A 13 24.48 -10.61 -27.90
N GLU A 14 25.29 -11.44 -27.25
CA GLU A 14 24.85 -12.29 -26.13
C GLU A 14 24.44 -11.47 -24.92
N LYS A 15 25.21 -10.44 -24.57
CA LYS A 15 24.87 -9.51 -23.48
C LYS A 15 23.55 -8.80 -23.75
N ALA A 16 23.39 -8.24 -24.94
CA ALA A 16 22.18 -7.53 -25.35
C ALA A 16 20.95 -8.46 -25.39
N ALA A 17 21.10 -9.64 -25.97
CA ALA A 17 20.01 -10.63 -26.01
C ALA A 17 19.60 -11.13 -24.62
N PHE A 18 20.54 -11.21 -23.67
CA PHE A 18 20.28 -11.67 -22.31
C PHE A 18 19.41 -10.69 -21.48
N CYS A 19 19.34 -9.41 -21.89
CA CYS A 19 18.45 -8.42 -21.32
C CYS A 19 17.00 -8.52 -21.81
N SER A 20 16.65 -9.55 -22.59
CA SER A 20 15.29 -9.86 -23.05
C SER A 20 14.93 -11.30 -22.69
N GLY A 21 13.65 -11.57 -22.44
CA GLY A 21 13.15 -12.91 -22.16
C GLY A 21 13.32 -13.87 -23.35
N HIS A 22 13.30 -15.17 -23.07
CA HIS A 22 13.27 -16.22 -24.09
C HIS A 22 11.86 -16.42 -24.65
N ASP A 23 10.91 -16.54 -23.76
CA ASP A 23 9.49 -16.73 -24.05
C ASP A 23 8.65 -15.90 -23.07
N PHE A 24 7.40 -16.29 -22.85
CA PHE A 24 6.50 -15.55 -21.97
C PHE A 24 6.93 -15.55 -20.49
N TRP A 25 7.66 -16.59 -20.04
CA TRP A 25 7.97 -16.79 -18.61
C TRP A 25 9.45 -17.04 -18.30
N HIS A 26 10.29 -17.27 -19.30
CA HIS A 26 11.69 -17.68 -19.08
C HIS A 26 12.70 -16.62 -19.49
N THR A 27 13.80 -16.56 -18.73
CA THR A 27 15.02 -15.87 -19.18
C THR A 27 15.66 -16.63 -20.33
N LYS A 28 16.51 -15.96 -21.12
CA LYS A 28 17.30 -16.64 -22.17
C LYS A 28 18.40 -17.52 -21.58
N ALA A 29 18.58 -18.69 -22.15
CA ALA A 29 19.77 -19.51 -21.95
C ALA A 29 20.92 -19.05 -22.84
N ILE A 30 22.15 -19.24 -22.40
CA ILE A 30 23.34 -19.12 -23.25
C ILE A 30 24.13 -20.43 -23.10
N GLU A 31 23.78 -21.41 -23.95
CA GLU A 31 24.28 -22.80 -23.87
C GLU A 31 25.80 -22.86 -23.91
N ARG A 32 26.45 -22.06 -24.78
CA ARG A 32 27.90 -21.99 -24.91
C ARG A 32 28.63 -21.65 -23.58
N LEU A 33 27.93 -21.00 -22.66
CA LEU A 33 28.47 -20.55 -21.37
C LEU A 33 27.84 -21.29 -20.17
N ASP A 34 27.08 -22.36 -20.43
CA ASP A 34 26.35 -23.14 -19.41
C ASP A 34 25.40 -22.27 -18.55
N ILE A 35 24.78 -21.24 -19.14
CA ILE A 35 23.79 -20.41 -18.51
C ILE A 35 22.40 -20.98 -18.85
N PRO A 36 21.65 -21.54 -17.88
CA PRO A 36 20.31 -22.06 -18.13
C PRO A 36 19.26 -20.94 -18.17
N ALA A 37 18.14 -21.21 -18.85
CA ALA A 37 16.93 -20.45 -18.66
C ALA A 37 16.32 -20.74 -17.27
N VAL A 38 15.73 -19.73 -16.65
CA VAL A 38 14.99 -19.87 -15.37
C VAL A 38 13.60 -19.28 -15.51
N MET A 39 12.63 -19.90 -14.83
CA MET A 39 11.21 -19.54 -14.93
C MET A 39 10.82 -18.49 -13.89
N MET A 40 10.08 -17.48 -14.33
CA MET A 40 9.31 -16.55 -13.52
C MET A 40 7.83 -16.94 -13.58
N CYS A 41 7.05 -16.59 -12.55
CA CYS A 41 5.65 -16.98 -12.49
C CYS A 41 4.83 -15.93 -11.73
N ASP A 42 3.62 -15.65 -12.20
CA ASP A 42 2.65 -14.87 -11.45
C ASP A 42 2.11 -15.61 -10.22
N GLY A 43 1.43 -14.86 -9.36
CA GLY A 43 0.67 -15.39 -8.26
C GLY A 43 1.13 -14.92 -6.87
N PRO A 44 0.87 -13.66 -6.49
CA PRO A 44 1.26 -13.12 -5.18
C PRO A 44 0.54 -13.78 -3.99
N HIS A 45 -0.60 -14.45 -4.22
CA HIS A 45 -1.40 -15.16 -3.22
C HIS A 45 -1.71 -16.63 -3.58
N GLY A 46 -0.91 -17.21 -4.47
CA GLY A 46 -0.98 -18.59 -4.97
C GLY A 46 -0.14 -18.69 -6.23
N LEU A 47 0.31 -19.87 -6.60
CA LEU A 47 1.17 -20.03 -7.78
C LEU A 47 0.35 -20.13 -9.06
N ARG A 48 0.49 -19.18 -9.99
CA ARG A 48 -0.14 -19.20 -11.30
C ARG A 48 0.87 -19.62 -12.37
N LYS A 49 1.26 -20.90 -12.38
CA LYS A 49 2.17 -21.45 -13.39
C LYS A 49 1.39 -21.94 -14.60
N GLN A 50 1.77 -21.46 -15.80
CA GLN A 50 1.23 -21.93 -17.08
C GLN A 50 2.22 -22.88 -17.75
N GLU A 51 1.74 -24.02 -18.26
CA GLU A 51 2.56 -25.04 -18.92
C GLU A 51 2.44 -24.97 -20.46
N GLY A 52 1.49 -24.19 -20.99
CA GLY A 52 1.22 -23.99 -22.41
C GLY A 52 1.53 -22.58 -22.87
N GLU A 53 0.68 -22.03 -23.74
CA GLU A 53 0.75 -20.63 -24.13
C GLU A 53 0.56 -19.73 -22.93
N GLY A 54 1.52 -18.84 -22.67
CA GLY A 54 1.49 -17.89 -21.58
C GLY A 54 0.59 -16.69 -21.91
N ASP A 55 -0.08 -16.16 -20.89
CA ASP A 55 -0.77 -14.87 -20.93
C ASP A 55 -0.67 -14.16 -19.57
N HIS A 56 -0.81 -12.86 -19.58
CA HIS A 56 -0.82 -12.01 -18.37
C HIS A 56 -2.24 -11.59 -17.95
N LEU A 57 -3.28 -12.15 -18.56
CA LEU A 57 -4.68 -11.77 -18.31
C LEU A 57 -5.48 -12.82 -17.52
N GLY A 58 -4.91 -14.01 -17.29
CA GLY A 58 -5.61 -15.10 -16.61
C GLY A 58 -6.56 -15.89 -17.51
N ILE A 59 -6.39 -15.81 -18.83
CA ILE A 59 -7.25 -16.46 -19.83
C ILE A 59 -6.83 -17.91 -20.04
N ASN A 60 -5.53 -18.16 -20.19
CA ASN A 60 -4.99 -19.50 -20.45
C ASN A 60 -4.87 -20.29 -19.14
N LYS A 61 -5.10 -21.60 -19.25
CA LYS A 61 -5.09 -22.51 -18.10
C LYS A 61 -3.73 -22.53 -17.39
N SER A 62 -3.74 -22.43 -16.07
CA SER A 62 -2.60 -22.67 -15.19
C SER A 62 -2.75 -24.00 -14.45
N ILE A 63 -1.69 -24.47 -13.81
CA ILE A 63 -1.74 -25.64 -12.93
C ILE A 63 -2.70 -25.38 -11.76
N GLU A 64 -3.26 -26.45 -11.21
CA GLU A 64 -4.07 -26.37 -10.00
C GLU A 64 -3.17 -26.19 -8.78
N THR A 65 -3.40 -25.12 -8.00
CA THR A 65 -2.65 -24.81 -6.78
C THR A 65 -3.59 -24.33 -5.67
N VAL A 66 -3.02 -23.87 -4.54
CA VAL A 66 -3.79 -23.33 -3.42
C VAL A 66 -3.91 -21.83 -3.57
N CYS A 67 -5.12 -21.28 -3.47
CA CYS A 67 -5.38 -19.86 -3.41
C CYS A 67 -5.48 -19.41 -1.95
N TYR A 68 -4.52 -18.60 -1.52
CA TYR A 68 -4.49 -17.96 -0.21
C TYR A 68 -5.26 -16.62 -0.24
N PRO A 69 -5.50 -15.98 0.94
CA PRO A 69 -6.09 -14.64 0.98
C PRO A 69 -5.29 -13.63 0.16
N THR A 70 -5.99 -12.70 -0.48
CA THR A 70 -5.36 -11.62 -1.26
C THR A 70 -4.63 -10.60 -0.38
N ALA A 71 -3.80 -9.73 -0.98
CA ALA A 71 -3.01 -8.75 -0.25
C ALA A 71 -3.88 -7.80 0.61
N ALA A 72 -5.05 -7.36 0.10
CA ALA A 72 -6.00 -6.56 0.85
C ALA A 72 -6.48 -7.26 2.14
N ALA A 73 -6.77 -8.56 2.06
CA ALA A 73 -7.10 -9.37 3.23
C ALA A 73 -5.89 -9.52 4.16
N LEU A 74 -4.74 -9.91 3.62
CA LEU A 74 -3.51 -10.16 4.39
C LEU A 74 -3.05 -8.96 5.21
N ALA A 75 -3.14 -7.74 4.63
CA ALA A 75 -2.78 -6.51 5.33
C ALA A 75 -3.65 -6.26 6.56
N SER A 76 -4.93 -6.65 6.50
CA SER A 76 -5.86 -6.50 7.62
C SER A 76 -5.49 -7.35 8.82
N SER A 77 -4.62 -8.34 8.68
CA SER A 77 -4.11 -9.09 9.84
C SER A 77 -3.26 -8.24 10.78
N PHE A 78 -2.58 -7.18 10.29
CA PHE A 78 -1.54 -6.44 11.02
C PHE A 78 -0.52 -7.40 11.67
N ASP A 79 -0.20 -8.51 10.99
CA ASP A 79 0.60 -9.59 11.54
C ASP A 79 1.68 -10.03 10.54
N ARG A 80 2.93 -9.71 10.83
CA ARG A 80 4.09 -10.13 10.01
C ARG A 80 4.26 -11.66 9.98
N ASP A 81 3.77 -12.36 11.02
CA ASP A 81 3.84 -13.82 11.06
C ASP A 81 2.89 -14.48 10.04
N VAL A 82 1.74 -13.87 9.79
CA VAL A 82 0.82 -14.24 8.69
C VAL A 82 1.57 -14.18 7.35
N MET A 83 2.29 -13.09 7.10
CA MET A 83 3.07 -12.93 5.87
C MET A 83 4.24 -13.91 5.79
N ARG A 84 4.89 -14.21 6.92
CA ARG A 84 5.96 -15.21 6.99
C ARG A 84 5.45 -16.60 6.63
N GLN A 85 4.33 -17.03 7.22
CA GLN A 85 3.73 -18.33 6.93
C GLN A 85 3.33 -18.47 5.45
N LEU A 86 2.71 -17.43 4.88
CA LEU A 86 2.37 -17.38 3.45
C LEU A 86 3.61 -17.47 2.56
N GLY A 87 4.61 -16.62 2.79
CA GLY A 87 5.82 -16.58 1.97
C GLY A 87 6.60 -17.89 2.00
N GLU A 88 6.65 -18.59 3.15
CA GLU A 88 7.26 -19.89 3.28
C GLU A 88 6.50 -20.97 2.47
N ALA A 89 5.15 -20.96 2.51
CA ALA A 89 4.32 -21.89 1.77
C ALA A 89 4.48 -21.67 0.25
N LEU A 90 4.36 -20.43 -0.23
CA LEU A 90 4.56 -20.09 -1.64
C LEU A 90 5.98 -20.44 -2.11
N GLY A 91 7.00 -20.20 -1.29
CA GLY A 91 8.36 -20.57 -1.63
C GLY A 91 8.55 -22.09 -1.75
N GLN A 92 7.87 -22.88 -0.93
CA GLN A 92 7.86 -24.32 -1.04
C GLN A 92 7.15 -24.80 -2.32
N GLU A 93 6.02 -24.19 -2.67
CA GLU A 93 5.30 -24.47 -3.92
C GLU A 93 6.14 -24.12 -5.15
N CYS A 94 6.79 -22.94 -5.18
CA CYS A 94 7.72 -22.56 -6.23
C CYS A 94 8.88 -23.54 -6.40
N GLN A 95 9.46 -24.02 -5.29
CA GLN A 95 10.53 -25.04 -5.35
C GLN A 95 10.03 -26.36 -5.95
N ALA A 96 8.85 -26.82 -5.55
CA ALA A 96 8.26 -28.05 -6.08
C ALA A 96 7.95 -27.95 -7.59
N GLU A 97 7.51 -26.76 -8.04
CA GLU A 97 7.11 -26.51 -9.42
C GLU A 97 8.25 -25.96 -10.31
N ASN A 98 9.50 -25.93 -9.82
CA ASN A 98 10.65 -25.42 -10.54
C ASN A 98 10.53 -23.96 -11.01
N VAL A 99 9.98 -23.09 -10.17
CA VAL A 99 9.88 -21.64 -10.38
C VAL A 99 11.02 -20.96 -9.65
N ALA A 100 11.76 -20.09 -10.32
CA ALA A 100 12.91 -19.37 -9.74
C ALA A 100 12.52 -18.04 -9.11
N MET A 101 11.46 -17.40 -9.62
CA MET A 101 10.97 -16.12 -9.15
C MET A 101 9.46 -16.06 -9.16
N LEU A 102 8.88 -15.55 -8.07
CA LEU A 102 7.45 -15.25 -7.97
C LEU A 102 7.21 -13.75 -8.10
N LEU A 103 6.29 -13.36 -9.02
CA LEU A 103 5.96 -11.97 -9.33
C LEU A 103 5.01 -11.37 -8.27
N GLY A 104 5.59 -11.02 -7.16
CA GLY A 104 4.94 -10.45 -5.97
C GLY A 104 5.95 -10.15 -4.87
N PRO A 105 5.51 -9.39 -3.85
CA PRO A 105 4.16 -8.89 -3.61
C PRO A 105 3.85 -7.58 -4.35
N GLY A 106 2.54 -7.26 -4.53
CA GLY A 106 2.09 -5.94 -4.94
C GLY A 106 2.06 -4.98 -3.75
N VAL A 107 2.83 -3.87 -3.83
CA VAL A 107 2.98 -2.92 -2.71
C VAL A 107 2.56 -1.49 -3.05
N ASN A 108 1.85 -1.29 -4.16
CA ASN A 108 1.28 0.02 -4.51
C ASN A 108 0.28 0.48 -3.46
N ILE A 109 0.06 1.78 -3.41
CA ILE A 109 -0.85 2.40 -2.45
C ILE A 109 -2.30 2.33 -2.95
N LYS A 110 -3.23 1.99 -2.08
CA LYS A 110 -4.67 2.06 -2.34
C LYS A 110 -5.11 3.52 -2.31
N ARG A 111 -4.87 4.23 -3.43
CA ARG A 111 -5.14 5.65 -3.60
C ARG A 111 -6.64 5.95 -3.75
N SER A 112 -7.30 5.17 -4.61
CA SER A 112 -8.72 5.26 -4.89
C SER A 112 -9.41 3.92 -4.62
N PRO A 113 -10.61 3.90 -4.02
CA PRO A 113 -11.38 2.66 -3.87
C PRO A 113 -11.82 2.07 -5.21
N LEU A 114 -11.72 2.83 -6.31
CA LEU A 114 -12.14 2.40 -7.64
C LEU A 114 -11.08 1.59 -8.39
N CYS A 115 -9.81 1.59 -7.97
CA CYS A 115 -8.77 0.83 -8.67
C CYS A 115 -9.11 -0.66 -8.72
N GLY A 116 -9.17 -1.22 -9.93
CA GLY A 116 -9.57 -2.62 -10.17
C GLY A 116 -8.65 -3.64 -9.51
N ARG A 117 -7.38 -3.30 -9.27
CA ARG A 117 -6.37 -4.17 -8.63
C ARG A 117 -6.18 -3.90 -7.14
N ASN A 118 -7.07 -3.16 -6.47
CA ASN A 118 -6.96 -2.91 -5.03
C ASN A 118 -6.88 -4.18 -4.19
N PHE A 119 -7.50 -5.28 -4.63
CA PHE A 119 -7.42 -6.57 -3.94
C PHE A 119 -5.97 -7.11 -3.87
N GLU A 120 -5.11 -6.75 -4.82
CA GLU A 120 -3.73 -7.20 -4.95
C GLU A 120 -2.74 -6.33 -4.16
N TYR A 121 -3.18 -5.19 -3.62
CA TYR A 121 -2.37 -4.22 -2.87
C TYR A 121 -2.74 -4.22 -1.39
N PHE A 122 -1.73 -3.98 -0.53
CA PHE A 122 -1.89 -4.12 0.92
C PHE A 122 -2.74 -3.01 1.54
N SER A 123 -2.38 -1.74 1.38
CA SER A 123 -2.90 -0.68 2.24
C SER A 123 -2.89 0.70 1.58
N GLU A 124 -3.67 1.63 2.14
CA GLU A 124 -3.54 3.09 1.93
C GLU A 124 -2.34 3.68 2.71
N ASP A 125 -1.81 2.93 3.68
CA ASP A 125 -0.68 3.34 4.50
C ASP A 125 0.63 2.73 4.02
N PRO A 126 1.64 3.56 3.63
CA PRO A 126 2.90 3.07 3.08
C PRO A 126 3.76 2.31 4.10
N PHE A 127 3.63 2.59 5.42
CA PHE A 127 4.36 1.89 6.45
C PHE A 127 3.83 0.47 6.61
N LEU A 128 2.50 0.30 6.73
CA LEU A 128 1.88 -1.02 6.79
C LEU A 128 2.18 -1.84 5.54
N ALA A 129 2.00 -1.25 4.35
CA ALA A 129 2.27 -1.93 3.08
C ALA A 129 3.73 -2.40 2.98
N GLY A 130 4.68 -1.54 3.38
CA GLY A 130 6.11 -1.86 3.37
C GLY A 130 6.49 -2.98 4.34
N GLU A 131 5.99 -2.93 5.58
CA GLU A 131 6.29 -3.94 6.61
C GLU A 131 5.72 -5.32 6.27
N MET A 132 4.47 -5.37 5.78
CA MET A 132 3.85 -6.62 5.31
C MET A 132 4.57 -7.17 4.09
N GLY A 133 4.88 -6.29 3.11
CA GLY A 133 5.66 -6.67 1.92
C GLY A 133 7.05 -7.19 2.25
N ALA A 134 7.78 -6.54 3.16
CA ALA A 134 9.10 -6.99 3.58
C ALA A 134 9.08 -8.36 4.26
N ALA A 135 8.10 -8.62 5.12
CA ALA A 135 7.94 -9.92 5.78
C ALA A 135 7.66 -11.04 4.76
N TYR A 136 6.80 -10.77 3.77
CA TYR A 136 6.53 -11.68 2.64
C TYR A 136 7.83 -12.01 1.87
N VAL A 137 8.57 -10.98 1.46
CA VAL A 137 9.81 -11.12 0.68
C VAL A 137 10.84 -11.95 1.43
N GLN A 138 11.08 -11.64 2.70
CA GLN A 138 12.04 -12.39 3.52
C GLN A 138 11.67 -13.87 3.61
N ALA A 139 10.41 -14.18 3.81
CA ALA A 139 9.92 -15.55 3.95
C ALA A 139 10.02 -16.34 2.64
N LEU A 140 9.58 -15.76 1.52
CA LEU A 140 9.69 -16.36 0.19
C LEU A 140 11.16 -16.64 -0.16
N GLN A 141 12.03 -15.65 0.04
CA GLN A 141 13.45 -15.74 -0.27
C GLN A 141 14.22 -16.69 0.66
N SER A 142 13.73 -16.95 1.88
CA SER A 142 14.28 -17.97 2.77
C SER A 142 14.19 -19.40 2.20
N ARG A 143 13.27 -19.59 1.25
CA ARG A 143 13.10 -20.84 0.51
C ARG A 143 13.91 -20.92 -0.77
N GLY A 144 14.74 -19.91 -1.07
CA GLY A 144 15.58 -19.85 -2.26
C GLY A 144 14.88 -19.35 -3.52
N ILE A 145 13.68 -18.80 -3.40
CA ILE A 145 12.90 -18.20 -4.50
C ILE A 145 13.07 -16.70 -4.48
N ALA A 146 13.29 -16.08 -5.63
CA ALA A 146 13.34 -14.64 -5.72
C ALA A 146 11.92 -14.04 -5.62
N ALA A 147 11.76 -12.99 -4.81
CA ALA A 147 10.59 -12.15 -4.83
C ALA A 147 10.77 -11.02 -5.85
N CYS A 148 9.68 -10.61 -6.51
CA CYS A 148 9.65 -9.47 -7.42
C CYS A 148 8.59 -8.47 -6.95
N ALA A 149 8.98 -7.51 -6.15
CA ALA A 149 8.03 -6.52 -5.64
C ALA A 149 7.54 -5.60 -6.77
N LYS A 150 6.23 -5.36 -6.84
CA LYS A 150 5.56 -4.71 -7.96
C LYS A 150 4.48 -3.72 -7.51
N HIS A 151 4.10 -2.74 -8.31
CA HIS A 151 4.67 -2.28 -9.59
C HIS A 151 5.39 -0.95 -9.35
N PHE A 152 6.67 -0.87 -9.59
CA PHE A 152 7.55 0.27 -9.23
C PHE A 152 7.54 1.34 -10.31
N ALA A 153 6.77 2.48 -10.15
CA ALA A 153 5.93 2.89 -9.04
C ALA A 153 4.69 3.66 -9.55
N CYS A 154 3.79 4.00 -8.62
CA CYS A 154 2.58 4.81 -8.90
C CYS A 154 1.63 4.17 -9.92
N ASN A 155 1.49 2.84 -9.92
CA ASN A 155 0.47 2.12 -10.69
C ASN A 155 -0.76 1.89 -9.81
N ASP A 156 -1.53 2.96 -9.55
CA ASP A 156 -2.63 2.99 -8.59
C ASP A 156 -3.99 3.08 -9.28
N GLN A 157 -4.05 2.79 -10.60
CA GLN A 157 -5.24 2.70 -11.43
C GLN A 157 -4.98 1.81 -12.65
N GLU A 158 -6.04 1.27 -13.25
CA GLU A 158 -5.98 0.43 -14.43
C GLU A 158 -6.27 1.20 -15.72
N THR A 159 -7.08 2.24 -15.64
CA THR A 159 -7.46 3.09 -16.78
C THR A 159 -6.20 3.74 -17.38
N LEU A 160 -5.96 3.45 -18.67
CA LEU A 160 -4.81 3.94 -19.46
C LEU A 160 -3.44 3.64 -18.81
N ARG A 161 -3.32 2.60 -17.99
CA ARG A 161 -2.08 2.28 -17.25
C ARG A 161 -0.85 2.13 -18.16
N MET A 162 -1.01 1.65 -19.40
CA MET A 162 0.10 1.41 -20.34
C MET A 162 0.58 2.65 -21.08
N SER A 163 -0.14 3.77 -20.99
CA SER A 163 0.16 5.01 -21.74
C SER A 163 0.03 6.27 -20.89
N GLY A 164 -0.55 6.17 -19.71
CA GLY A 164 -0.81 7.30 -18.83
C GLY A 164 0.40 7.76 -18.03
N SER A 165 0.30 8.99 -17.50
CA SER A 165 1.30 9.60 -16.62
C SER A 165 0.70 9.95 -15.27
N SER A 166 1.28 9.41 -14.20
CA SER A 166 1.02 9.77 -12.81
C SER A 166 1.85 11.00 -12.45
N ASN A 167 1.19 12.16 -12.29
CA ASN A 167 1.86 13.44 -12.04
C ASN A 167 1.74 13.83 -10.57
N LEU A 168 2.89 13.97 -9.90
CA LEU A 168 2.97 14.27 -8.47
C LEU A 168 4.27 14.99 -8.11
N ASP A 169 4.24 15.73 -7.00
CA ASP A 169 5.44 16.36 -6.46
C ASP A 169 6.37 15.35 -5.78
N GLU A 170 7.63 15.76 -5.61
CA GLU A 170 8.66 14.88 -5.03
C GLU A 170 8.35 14.46 -3.60
N ARG A 171 7.81 15.35 -2.76
CA ARG A 171 7.43 15.06 -1.39
C ARG A 171 6.36 13.96 -1.33
N THR A 172 5.34 14.08 -2.17
CA THR A 172 4.27 13.08 -2.29
C THR A 172 4.83 11.73 -2.73
N LEU A 173 5.71 11.72 -3.73
CA LEU A 173 6.37 10.51 -4.20
C LEU A 173 7.18 9.83 -3.08
N ARG A 174 7.97 10.62 -2.33
CA ARG A 174 8.86 10.13 -1.28
C ARG A 174 8.19 9.74 0.04
N GLU A 175 7.04 10.36 0.38
CA GLU A 175 6.35 10.07 1.64
C GLU A 175 5.25 9.01 1.50
N ILE A 176 4.66 8.85 0.30
CA ILE A 176 3.50 7.96 0.10
C ILE A 176 3.81 6.79 -0.84
N TYR A 177 4.34 7.04 -2.05
CA TYR A 177 4.39 6.02 -3.09
C TYR A 177 5.67 5.20 -3.12
N LEU A 178 6.78 5.72 -2.61
CA LEU A 178 8.06 5.01 -2.55
C LEU A 178 8.35 4.27 -1.24
N PRO A 179 7.83 4.64 -0.05
CA PRO A 179 8.28 4.04 1.21
C PRO A 179 8.00 2.54 1.34
N ALA A 180 6.91 2.03 0.74
CA ALA A 180 6.65 0.59 0.73
C ALA A 180 7.75 -0.16 -0.06
N PHE A 181 8.14 0.35 -1.22
CA PHE A 181 9.25 -0.19 -2.02
C PHE A 181 10.59 -0.04 -1.31
N GLU A 182 10.87 1.12 -0.70
CA GLU A 182 12.08 1.34 0.10
C GLU A 182 12.21 0.30 1.21
N THR A 183 11.11 0.03 1.93
CA THR A 183 11.09 -0.95 3.01
C THR A 183 11.31 -2.37 2.49
N VAL A 184 10.67 -2.75 1.38
CA VAL A 184 10.87 -4.06 0.75
C VAL A 184 12.29 -4.23 0.22
N VAL A 185 12.91 -3.17 -0.29
CA VAL A 185 14.31 -3.18 -0.74
C VAL A 185 15.27 -3.23 0.45
N LYS A 186 15.15 -2.30 1.39
CA LYS A 186 16.14 -2.14 2.48
C LYS A 186 15.99 -3.17 3.58
N LYS A 187 14.74 -3.48 3.99
CA LYS A 187 14.43 -4.44 5.06
C LYS A 187 14.14 -5.84 4.50
N GLY A 188 13.33 -5.92 3.45
CA GLY A 188 12.97 -7.18 2.80
C GLY A 188 14.14 -7.80 2.02
N LYS A 189 15.07 -6.99 1.53
CA LYS A 189 16.19 -7.41 0.66
C LYS A 189 15.70 -8.14 -0.58
N THR A 190 14.65 -7.57 -1.23
CA THR A 190 14.12 -8.16 -2.45
C THR A 190 15.20 -8.31 -3.52
N ARG A 191 15.17 -9.42 -4.25
CA ARG A 191 16.12 -9.69 -5.34
C ARG A 191 15.70 -9.07 -6.64
N SER A 192 14.42 -8.72 -6.79
CA SER A 192 13.90 -8.10 -7.99
C SER A 192 12.79 -7.09 -7.70
N LEU A 193 12.62 -6.16 -8.63
CA LEU A 193 11.50 -5.24 -8.72
C LEU A 193 10.92 -5.32 -10.14
N MET A 194 9.60 -5.20 -10.26
CA MET A 194 8.93 -5.02 -11.53
C MET A 194 8.61 -3.54 -11.72
N CYS A 195 9.14 -2.91 -12.78
CA CYS A 195 8.76 -1.54 -13.09
C CYS A 195 7.31 -1.47 -13.61
N ALA A 196 6.62 -0.38 -13.30
CA ALA A 196 5.23 -0.20 -13.69
C ALA A 196 5.07 0.18 -15.17
N TYR A 197 3.86 0.02 -15.71
CA TYR A 197 3.51 0.42 -17.07
C TYR A 197 3.51 1.93 -17.29
N ASN A 198 3.04 2.70 -16.30
CA ASN A 198 2.78 4.12 -16.39
C ASN A 198 4.07 4.96 -16.42
N ALA A 199 3.91 6.19 -16.87
CA ALA A 199 4.91 7.23 -16.66
C ALA A 199 4.74 7.89 -15.28
N ILE A 200 5.83 8.44 -14.76
CA ILE A 200 5.85 9.38 -13.63
C ILE A 200 6.33 10.72 -14.17
N ASN A 201 5.50 11.75 -14.03
CA ASN A 201 5.81 13.10 -14.53
C ASN A 201 6.28 13.10 -15.99
N GLY A 202 5.64 12.31 -16.86
CA GLY A 202 5.90 12.20 -18.28
C GLY A 202 7.02 11.22 -18.70
N THR A 203 7.73 10.59 -17.76
CA THR A 203 8.77 9.59 -18.08
C THR A 203 8.30 8.19 -17.67
N PHE A 204 8.24 7.23 -18.61
CA PHE A 204 7.84 5.85 -18.33
C PHE A 204 8.74 5.21 -17.28
N CYS A 205 8.17 4.45 -16.35
CA CYS A 205 8.91 3.83 -15.23
C CYS A 205 10.07 2.95 -15.72
N SER A 206 9.92 2.27 -16.86
CA SER A 206 10.96 1.45 -17.48
C SER A 206 12.16 2.26 -18.02
N GLU A 207 11.99 3.55 -18.26
CA GLU A 207 13.01 4.46 -18.81
C GLU A 207 13.37 5.60 -17.83
N ASN A 208 12.89 5.52 -16.58
CA ASN A 208 13.03 6.58 -15.61
C ASN A 208 14.31 6.43 -14.78
N ARG A 209 15.37 7.13 -15.21
CA ARG A 209 16.67 7.11 -14.53
C ARG A 209 16.57 7.53 -13.06
N MET A 210 15.78 8.58 -12.74
CA MET A 210 15.57 9.03 -11.35
C MET A 210 15.09 7.86 -10.49
N LEU A 211 14.12 7.05 -11.01
CA LEU A 211 13.55 5.93 -10.29
C LEU A 211 14.51 4.75 -10.21
N LEU A 212 15.04 4.32 -11.38
CA LEU A 212 15.77 3.05 -11.51
C LEU A 212 17.24 3.15 -11.13
N THR A 213 17.85 4.32 -11.22
CA THR A 213 19.26 4.53 -10.88
C THR A 213 19.41 5.42 -9.65
N ASP A 214 18.99 6.69 -9.75
CA ASP A 214 19.32 7.67 -8.71
C ASP A 214 18.71 7.25 -7.36
N ILE A 215 17.44 6.82 -7.34
CA ILE A 215 16.77 6.35 -6.11
C ILE A 215 17.14 4.90 -5.75
N LEU A 216 16.92 3.96 -6.68
CA LEU A 216 17.07 2.54 -6.37
C LEU A 216 18.52 2.14 -6.12
N ARG A 217 19.45 2.62 -6.96
CA ARG A 217 20.88 2.24 -6.89
C ARG A 217 21.68 3.14 -5.97
N ASP A 218 21.58 4.45 -6.20
CA ASP A 218 22.50 5.40 -5.55
C ASP A 218 22.02 5.74 -4.12
N GLU A 219 20.70 5.94 -3.88
CA GLU A 219 20.20 6.26 -2.55
C GLU A 219 19.88 5.03 -1.71
N TRP A 220 19.23 4.01 -2.31
CA TRP A 220 18.84 2.80 -1.55
C TRP A 220 19.92 1.72 -1.55
N HIS A 221 20.97 1.87 -2.36
CA HIS A 221 22.12 0.94 -2.48
C HIS A 221 21.68 -0.49 -2.79
N SER A 222 20.77 -0.64 -3.77
CA SER A 222 20.15 -1.92 -4.13
C SER A 222 20.76 -2.54 -5.39
N ASP A 223 21.12 -3.82 -5.30
CA ASP A 223 21.52 -4.65 -6.44
C ASP A 223 20.39 -5.52 -6.99
N ALA A 224 19.14 -5.32 -6.51
CA ALA A 224 17.98 -6.02 -7.03
C ALA A 224 17.81 -5.76 -8.52
N PHE A 225 17.70 -6.78 -9.37
CA PHE A 225 17.47 -6.53 -10.79
C PHE A 225 16.04 -6.02 -11.03
N VAL A 226 15.88 -5.21 -12.08
CA VAL A 226 14.58 -4.67 -12.47
C VAL A 226 14.11 -5.36 -13.74
N VAL A 227 12.92 -5.96 -13.68
CA VAL A 227 12.21 -6.50 -14.83
C VAL A 227 11.07 -5.55 -15.22
N THR A 228 10.73 -5.48 -16.51
CA THR A 228 9.52 -4.77 -16.94
C THR A 228 8.27 -5.50 -16.45
N ASP A 229 7.17 -4.78 -16.21
CA ASP A 229 5.87 -5.41 -16.41
C ASP A 229 5.73 -5.84 -17.88
N TRP A 230 4.84 -6.81 -18.17
CA TRP A 230 4.81 -7.49 -19.48
C TRP A 230 4.42 -6.54 -20.60
N GLY A 231 5.44 -6.14 -21.39
CA GLY A 231 5.31 -5.15 -22.46
C GLY A 231 5.42 -3.68 -22.02
N ALA A 232 5.95 -3.41 -20.83
CA ALA A 232 6.08 -2.05 -20.28
C ALA A 232 7.29 -1.27 -20.84
N ILE A 233 7.99 -1.76 -21.85
CA ILE A 233 9.12 -1.06 -22.49
C ILE A 233 8.66 -0.27 -23.71
N LYS A 234 9.27 0.87 -23.98
CA LYS A 234 9.10 1.66 -25.20
C LYS A 234 10.39 1.74 -26.03
N ASP A 235 11.53 1.82 -25.35
CA ASP A 235 12.87 1.87 -25.93
C ASP A 235 13.84 1.07 -25.04
N GLN A 236 14.31 -0.08 -25.56
CA GLN A 236 15.18 -0.98 -24.80
C GLN A 236 16.50 -0.33 -24.38
N ALA A 237 17.13 0.42 -25.29
CA ALA A 237 18.43 1.04 -25.01
C ALA A 237 18.29 2.14 -23.94
N ARG A 238 17.22 2.94 -23.97
CA ARG A 238 16.90 3.91 -22.92
C ARG A 238 16.60 3.22 -21.61
N GLY A 239 15.87 2.11 -21.61
CA GLY A 239 15.60 1.31 -20.42
C GLY A 239 16.90 0.87 -19.73
N VAL A 240 17.82 0.25 -20.48
CA VAL A 240 19.13 -0.18 -19.94
C VAL A 240 19.93 1.02 -19.44
N ALA A 241 19.96 2.14 -20.19
CA ALA A 241 20.64 3.37 -19.77
C ALA A 241 20.05 3.97 -18.47
N ALA A 242 18.73 3.78 -18.24
CA ALA A 242 18.05 4.21 -17.04
C ALA A 242 18.26 3.28 -15.83
N GLY A 243 18.67 2.02 -16.05
CA GLY A 243 18.89 1.04 -14.99
C GLY A 243 17.98 -0.17 -15.01
N LEU A 244 17.18 -0.35 -16.09
CA LEU A 244 16.40 -1.56 -16.37
C LEU A 244 17.35 -2.71 -16.73
N ASP A 245 17.01 -3.93 -16.32
CA ASP A 245 17.85 -5.11 -16.53
C ASP A 245 17.23 -6.13 -17.49
N LEU A 246 15.91 -6.35 -17.42
CA LEU A 246 15.23 -7.40 -18.17
C LEU A 246 13.91 -6.91 -18.76
N GLU A 247 13.75 -7.07 -20.05
CA GLU A 247 12.46 -6.91 -20.73
C GLU A 247 11.69 -8.23 -20.76
N MET A 248 10.40 -8.18 -20.39
CA MET A 248 9.45 -9.27 -20.53
C MET A 248 8.16 -8.78 -21.24
N PRO A 249 7.41 -9.66 -21.93
CA PRO A 249 7.75 -11.05 -22.24
C PRO A 249 8.84 -11.14 -23.29
N GLY A 250 9.50 -12.32 -23.34
CA GLY A 250 10.35 -12.68 -24.46
C GLY A 250 9.56 -13.10 -25.71
N GLY A 251 10.28 -13.44 -26.76
CA GLY A 251 9.71 -13.93 -28.01
C GLY A 251 10.67 -13.81 -29.19
N PRO A 252 10.24 -14.18 -30.40
CA PRO A 252 11.12 -14.18 -31.59
C PRO A 252 11.64 -12.78 -31.95
N ASN A 253 10.94 -11.72 -31.57
CA ASN A 253 11.34 -10.33 -31.83
C ASN A 253 12.12 -9.68 -30.68
N ALA A 254 12.19 -10.32 -29.52
CA ALA A 254 12.96 -9.82 -28.37
C ALA A 254 14.43 -10.24 -28.48
N THR A 255 15.15 -9.65 -29.44
CA THR A 255 16.52 -10.08 -29.83
C THR A 255 17.62 -9.32 -29.09
N GLY A 256 17.32 -8.17 -28.49
CA GLY A 256 18.30 -7.23 -27.93
C GLY A 256 19.07 -6.45 -29.01
N GLU A 257 18.65 -6.51 -30.29
CA GLU A 257 19.34 -5.85 -31.39
C GLU A 257 19.45 -4.33 -31.18
N GLU A 258 18.37 -3.68 -30.71
CA GLU A 258 18.37 -2.24 -30.39
C GLU A 258 19.44 -1.88 -29.34
N ILE A 259 19.64 -2.72 -28.32
CA ILE A 259 20.68 -2.54 -27.30
C ILE A 259 22.08 -2.65 -27.93
N ALA A 260 22.30 -3.70 -28.75
CA ALA A 260 23.59 -3.92 -29.40
C ALA A 260 23.94 -2.80 -30.39
N GLU A 261 22.95 -2.31 -31.16
CA GLU A 261 23.12 -1.19 -32.07
C GLU A 261 23.45 0.11 -31.32
N ALA A 262 22.74 0.40 -30.21
CA ALA A 262 22.98 1.57 -29.39
C ALA A 262 24.38 1.57 -28.77
N VAL A 263 24.90 0.42 -28.36
CA VAL A 263 26.29 0.29 -27.88
C VAL A 263 27.28 0.53 -29.02
N LYS A 264 27.07 -0.07 -30.22
CA LYS A 264 27.93 0.14 -31.39
C LYS A 264 27.93 1.61 -31.85
N ALA A 265 26.79 2.29 -31.74
CA ALA A 265 26.65 3.71 -32.04
C ALA A 265 27.21 4.65 -30.95
N GLY A 266 27.54 4.12 -29.78
CA GLY A 266 28.03 4.90 -28.64
C GLY A 266 26.94 5.72 -27.91
N THR A 267 25.66 5.43 -28.14
CA THR A 267 24.52 6.06 -27.47
C THR A 267 24.16 5.36 -26.15
N LEU A 268 24.57 4.10 -26.00
CA LEU A 268 24.50 3.33 -24.75
C LEU A 268 25.93 2.91 -24.35
N SER A 269 26.28 3.09 -23.09
CA SER A 269 27.56 2.62 -22.53
C SER A 269 27.55 1.09 -22.39
N GLU A 270 28.57 0.38 -22.91
CA GLU A 270 28.71 -1.05 -22.66
C GLU A 270 28.86 -1.36 -21.16
N ALA A 271 29.42 -0.43 -20.38
CA ALA A 271 29.50 -0.59 -18.93
C ALA A 271 28.14 -0.60 -18.24
N ASP A 272 27.12 0.10 -18.75
CA ASP A 272 25.76 0.06 -18.20
C ASP A 272 25.05 -1.23 -18.60
N LEU A 273 25.27 -1.72 -19.83
CA LEU A 273 24.84 -3.05 -20.25
C LEU A 273 25.46 -4.15 -19.38
N ASP A 274 26.76 -4.06 -19.11
CA ASP A 274 27.48 -5.01 -18.24
C ASP A 274 26.90 -5.08 -16.82
N LYS A 275 26.50 -3.94 -16.27
CA LYS A 275 25.82 -3.90 -14.95
C LYS A 275 24.49 -4.64 -14.97
N ALA A 276 23.66 -4.45 -16.00
CA ALA A 276 22.39 -5.15 -16.17
C ALA A 276 22.62 -6.66 -16.28
N VAL A 277 23.53 -7.07 -17.17
CA VAL A 277 23.87 -8.49 -17.37
C VAL A 277 24.41 -9.13 -16.08
N LEU A 278 25.25 -8.43 -15.31
CA LEU A 278 25.77 -8.94 -14.03
C LEU A 278 24.66 -9.25 -13.02
N ARG A 279 23.66 -8.37 -12.89
CA ARG A 279 22.53 -8.59 -11.98
C ARG A 279 21.69 -9.80 -12.42
N LEU A 280 21.47 -9.95 -13.72
CA LEU A 280 20.76 -11.11 -14.26
C LEU A 280 21.55 -12.40 -14.10
N LEU A 281 22.87 -12.39 -14.36
CA LEU A 281 23.74 -13.56 -14.12
C LEU A 281 23.74 -13.96 -12.65
N GLN A 282 23.72 -13.00 -11.74
CA GLN A 282 23.62 -13.26 -10.30
C GLN A 282 22.28 -13.90 -9.95
N PHE A 283 21.18 -13.41 -10.51
CA PHE A 283 19.85 -14.00 -10.34
C PHE A 283 19.80 -15.45 -10.82
N VAL A 284 20.27 -15.72 -12.04
CA VAL A 284 20.30 -17.09 -12.60
C VAL A 284 21.18 -18.01 -11.75
N LYS A 285 22.36 -17.54 -11.35
CA LYS A 285 23.28 -18.27 -10.45
C LYS A 285 22.58 -18.65 -9.15
N ASP A 286 22.01 -17.67 -8.46
CA ASP A 286 21.34 -17.89 -7.17
C ASP A 286 20.18 -18.87 -7.31
N SER A 287 19.41 -18.77 -8.40
CA SER A 287 18.30 -19.66 -8.70
C SER A 287 18.74 -21.11 -8.87
N VAL A 288 19.87 -21.31 -9.59
CA VAL A 288 20.43 -22.66 -9.78
C VAL A 288 21.00 -23.23 -8.47
N GLU A 289 21.79 -22.42 -7.73
CA GLU A 289 22.46 -22.87 -6.50
C GLU A 289 21.48 -23.13 -5.35
N GLN A 290 20.33 -22.42 -5.31
CA GLN A 290 19.31 -22.54 -4.27
C GLN A 290 18.17 -23.49 -4.66
N ARG A 291 18.21 -24.09 -5.85
CA ARG A 291 17.21 -25.06 -6.32
C ARG A 291 17.15 -26.28 -5.41
N ARG A 292 15.94 -26.72 -5.04
CA ARG A 292 15.67 -27.92 -4.24
C ARG A 292 14.88 -28.94 -5.06
N PRO A 293 15.54 -29.79 -5.85
CA PRO A 293 14.88 -30.68 -6.81
C PRO A 293 13.89 -31.66 -6.18
N ASP A 294 14.10 -32.03 -4.90
CA ASP A 294 13.27 -32.98 -4.16
C ASP A 294 12.13 -32.32 -3.38
N ALA A 295 11.90 -31.02 -3.55
CA ALA A 295 10.83 -30.30 -2.89
C ALA A 295 9.46 -30.88 -3.27
N LYS A 296 8.58 -31.01 -2.28
CA LYS A 296 7.20 -31.52 -2.45
C LYS A 296 6.22 -30.58 -1.78
N ILE A 297 4.99 -30.57 -2.31
CA ILE A 297 3.85 -29.81 -1.76
C ILE A 297 2.97 -30.78 -0.96
N ASP A 298 2.66 -30.41 0.28
CA ASP A 298 1.53 -30.98 1.02
C ASP A 298 0.33 -30.04 0.86
N ARG A 299 -0.51 -30.31 -0.15
CA ARG A 299 -1.66 -29.46 -0.49
C ARG A 299 -2.70 -29.41 0.63
N ASP A 300 -2.84 -30.46 1.44
CA ASP A 300 -3.79 -30.44 2.56
C ASP A 300 -3.29 -29.55 3.70
N ALA A 301 -1.99 -29.56 3.97
CA ALA A 301 -1.38 -28.61 4.90
C ALA A 301 -1.52 -27.15 4.39
N CYS A 302 -1.30 -26.93 3.09
CA CYS A 302 -1.48 -25.63 2.46
C CYS A 302 -2.93 -25.13 2.56
N ARG A 303 -3.94 -25.99 2.31
CA ARG A 303 -5.37 -25.63 2.47
C ARG A 303 -5.74 -25.31 3.92
N LYS A 304 -5.22 -26.10 4.88
CA LYS A 304 -5.39 -25.77 6.31
C LYS A 304 -4.78 -24.42 6.67
N LEU A 305 -3.61 -24.11 6.10
CA LEU A 305 -2.98 -22.81 6.26
C LEU A 305 -3.85 -21.71 5.63
N ALA A 306 -4.34 -21.89 4.40
CA ALA A 306 -5.24 -20.92 3.75
C ALA A 306 -6.47 -20.59 4.61
N ARG A 307 -7.12 -21.62 5.20
CA ARG A 307 -8.25 -21.44 6.13
C ARG A 307 -7.85 -20.63 7.36
N LYS A 308 -6.71 -20.98 7.97
CA LYS A 308 -6.18 -20.24 9.13
C LYS A 308 -5.93 -18.78 8.79
N LEU A 309 -5.20 -18.50 7.68
CA LEU A 309 -4.88 -17.14 7.27
C LEU A 309 -6.14 -16.32 6.96
N ALA A 310 -7.15 -16.92 6.31
CA ALA A 310 -8.43 -16.26 6.07
C ALA A 310 -9.13 -15.82 7.38
N GLY A 311 -9.09 -16.67 8.41
CA GLY A 311 -9.62 -16.34 9.73
C GLY A 311 -8.86 -15.21 10.43
N GLU A 312 -7.53 -15.16 10.29
CA GLU A 312 -6.66 -14.11 10.87
C GLU A 312 -6.85 -12.74 10.20
N CYS A 313 -7.30 -12.72 8.94
CA CYS A 313 -7.45 -11.51 8.13
C CYS A 313 -8.84 -10.88 8.24
N ALA A 314 -9.86 -11.63 8.62
CA ALA A 314 -11.24 -11.15 8.66
C ALA A 314 -11.43 -10.05 9.72
N VAL A 315 -12.17 -9.00 9.34
CA VAL A 315 -12.42 -7.83 10.19
C VAL A 315 -13.88 -7.81 10.65
N LEU A 316 -14.10 -7.92 11.94
CA LEU A 316 -15.39 -7.64 12.55
C LEU A 316 -15.58 -6.12 12.63
N MET A 317 -16.36 -5.56 11.71
CA MET A 317 -16.51 -4.11 11.58
C MET A 317 -17.57 -3.56 12.55
N LYS A 318 -18.63 -4.32 12.82
CA LYS A 318 -19.75 -3.94 13.69
C LYS A 318 -20.31 -5.18 14.40
N ASN A 319 -20.69 -5.06 15.68
CA ASN A 319 -21.33 -6.17 16.45
C ASN A 319 -22.16 -5.62 17.61
N GLU A 320 -23.28 -4.97 17.27
CA GLU A 320 -24.21 -4.42 18.25
C GLU A 320 -24.98 -5.55 18.96
N GLY A 321 -25.22 -5.37 20.25
CA GLY A 321 -25.92 -6.35 21.06
C GLY A 321 -25.20 -7.71 21.20
N HIS A 322 -23.92 -7.80 20.80
CA HIS A 322 -23.16 -9.05 20.79
C HIS A 322 -23.87 -10.17 20.02
N LEU A 323 -24.38 -9.82 18.81
CA LEU A 323 -25.08 -10.76 17.94
C LEU A 323 -24.16 -11.91 17.49
N LEU A 324 -22.89 -11.62 17.28
CA LEU A 324 -21.81 -12.59 17.05
C LEU A 324 -20.97 -12.79 18.34
N PRO A 325 -20.46 -14.01 18.60
CA PRO A 325 -20.60 -15.22 17.79
C PRO A 325 -21.98 -15.88 17.92
N LEU A 326 -22.37 -16.62 16.86
CA LEU A 326 -23.58 -17.43 16.81
C LEU A 326 -23.50 -18.60 17.80
N LYS A 327 -24.65 -19.08 18.29
CA LYS A 327 -24.73 -20.27 19.13
C LYS A 327 -25.11 -21.49 18.28
N GLU A 328 -24.56 -22.66 18.60
CA GLU A 328 -24.77 -23.90 17.83
C GLU A 328 -26.25 -24.33 17.71
N ASN A 329 -27.10 -23.94 18.66
CA ASN A 329 -28.52 -24.33 18.68
C ASN A 329 -29.46 -23.24 18.11
N GLN A 330 -28.95 -22.15 17.57
CA GLN A 330 -29.73 -21.10 16.94
C GLN A 330 -30.20 -21.51 15.54
N LYS A 331 -31.41 -21.15 15.16
CA LYS A 331 -31.89 -21.26 13.78
C LYS A 331 -31.27 -20.12 12.96
N VAL A 332 -30.43 -20.46 12.02
CA VAL A 332 -29.70 -19.49 11.18
C VAL A 332 -30.10 -19.67 9.72
N ALA A 333 -30.35 -18.55 9.03
CA ALA A 333 -30.49 -18.51 7.59
C ALA A 333 -29.24 -17.94 6.94
N PHE A 334 -28.67 -18.65 5.96
CA PHE A 334 -27.66 -18.11 5.05
C PHE A 334 -28.37 -17.60 3.80
N ILE A 335 -28.12 -16.36 3.44
CA ILE A 335 -28.78 -15.66 2.34
C ILE A 335 -27.73 -15.02 1.44
N GLY A 336 -27.90 -15.15 0.14
CA GLY A 336 -26.99 -14.60 -0.85
C GLY A 336 -26.23 -15.68 -1.64
N GLU A 337 -26.00 -15.42 -2.93
CA GLU A 337 -25.32 -16.40 -3.80
C GLU A 337 -23.88 -16.68 -3.32
N PHE A 338 -23.21 -15.71 -2.69
CA PHE A 338 -21.85 -15.90 -2.17
C PHE A 338 -21.76 -16.81 -0.95
N ALA A 339 -22.90 -17.19 -0.33
CA ALA A 339 -22.91 -18.26 0.67
C ALA A 339 -22.58 -19.63 0.06
N ASP A 340 -23.03 -19.88 -1.18
CA ASP A 340 -22.85 -21.11 -1.96
C ASP A 340 -21.66 -21.04 -2.92
N LYS A 341 -21.50 -19.89 -3.60
CA LYS A 341 -20.42 -19.63 -4.56
C LYS A 341 -19.57 -18.45 -4.05
N PRO A 342 -18.57 -18.70 -3.18
CA PRO A 342 -17.86 -17.62 -2.52
C PRO A 342 -17.03 -16.79 -3.50
N ARG A 343 -17.02 -15.47 -3.31
CA ARG A 343 -15.99 -14.61 -3.88
C ARG A 343 -14.73 -14.76 -3.06
N TYR A 344 -13.64 -15.23 -3.67
CA TYR A 344 -12.43 -15.61 -2.94
C TYR A 344 -11.14 -15.02 -3.49
N GLN A 345 -11.14 -14.50 -4.72
CA GLN A 345 -9.99 -13.84 -5.39
C GLN A 345 -10.48 -12.85 -6.42
N GLY A 346 -9.58 -11.97 -6.92
CA GLY A 346 -9.83 -11.10 -8.06
C GLY A 346 -9.47 -11.73 -9.40
N ALA A 347 -9.73 -11.02 -10.50
CA ALA A 347 -9.44 -11.45 -11.86
C ALA A 347 -8.17 -10.79 -12.42
N GLY A 348 -7.59 -11.39 -13.46
CA GLY A 348 -6.36 -10.91 -14.12
C GLY A 348 -5.15 -11.82 -13.90
N SER A 349 -3.95 -11.25 -13.97
CA SER A 349 -2.67 -11.98 -13.88
C SER A 349 -2.47 -12.72 -12.56
N SER A 350 -3.09 -12.28 -11.49
CA SER A 350 -3.03 -12.93 -10.17
C SER A 350 -4.08 -14.02 -9.93
N HIS A 351 -4.91 -14.36 -10.93
CA HIS A 351 -5.97 -15.36 -10.81
C HIS A 351 -5.41 -16.78 -10.68
N ILE A 352 -5.72 -17.44 -9.57
CA ILE A 352 -5.23 -18.79 -9.23
C ILE A 352 -6.26 -19.85 -9.64
N ASN A 353 -5.81 -20.90 -10.32
CA ASN A 353 -6.63 -22.03 -10.67
C ASN A 353 -6.73 -22.99 -9.47
N VAL A 354 -7.90 -23.06 -8.84
CA VAL A 354 -8.16 -23.95 -7.71
C VAL A 354 -9.12 -25.05 -8.12
N PRO A 355 -8.95 -26.29 -7.59
CA PRO A 355 -9.88 -27.38 -7.90
C PRO A 355 -11.26 -27.15 -7.27
N HIS A 356 -11.33 -26.46 -6.12
CA HIS A 356 -12.56 -26.21 -5.40
C HIS A 356 -12.39 -25.08 -4.38
N ALA A 357 -13.27 -24.08 -4.44
CA ALA A 357 -13.36 -23.05 -3.40
C ALA A 357 -14.46 -23.44 -2.40
N VAL A 358 -14.09 -23.62 -1.15
CA VAL A 358 -14.99 -24.10 -0.09
C VAL A 358 -15.98 -23.03 0.30
N SER A 359 -17.28 -23.32 0.18
CA SER A 359 -18.35 -22.37 0.50
C SER A 359 -18.74 -22.39 1.98
N ALA A 360 -19.37 -21.31 2.43
CA ALA A 360 -19.92 -21.24 3.78
C ALA A 360 -21.11 -22.21 3.93
N LEU A 361 -21.93 -22.34 2.90
CA LEU A 361 -23.09 -23.24 2.87
C LEU A 361 -22.65 -24.71 2.99
N GLU A 362 -21.65 -25.13 2.20
CA GLU A 362 -21.05 -26.47 2.29
C GLU A 362 -20.52 -26.76 3.70
N THR A 363 -19.84 -25.78 4.30
CA THR A 363 -19.23 -25.95 5.64
C THR A 363 -20.26 -26.02 6.75
N ALA A 364 -21.33 -25.22 6.66
CA ALA A 364 -22.41 -25.22 7.65
C ALA A 364 -23.36 -26.43 7.50
N GLY A 365 -23.52 -26.96 6.28
CA GLY A 365 -24.39 -28.09 5.97
C GLY A 365 -25.82 -27.89 6.43
N ASP A 366 -26.43 -28.93 7.02
CA ASP A 366 -27.82 -28.94 7.48
C ASP A 366 -28.10 -28.04 8.71
N ALA A 367 -27.07 -27.40 9.28
CA ALA A 367 -27.21 -26.50 10.44
C ALA A 367 -27.92 -25.19 10.09
N VAL A 368 -28.01 -24.84 8.80
CA VAL A 368 -28.59 -23.58 8.31
C VAL A 368 -29.65 -23.82 7.23
N ILE A 369 -30.62 -22.89 7.10
CA ILE A 369 -31.48 -22.81 5.93
C ILE A 369 -30.94 -21.79 4.94
N TYR A 370 -31.15 -22.02 3.64
CA TYR A 370 -30.55 -21.21 2.58
C TYR A 370 -31.57 -20.59 1.65
N ALA A 371 -31.27 -19.37 1.18
CA ALA A 371 -31.91 -18.72 0.05
C ALA A 371 -30.87 -17.98 -0.80
N ARG A 372 -30.98 -18.11 -2.13
CA ARG A 372 -30.02 -17.48 -3.06
C ARG A 372 -30.03 -15.94 -2.99
N GLY A 373 -31.20 -15.35 -2.88
CA GLY A 373 -31.43 -13.91 -2.65
C GLY A 373 -31.15 -12.98 -3.83
N TYR A 374 -30.08 -13.19 -4.57
CA TYR A 374 -29.69 -12.39 -5.75
C TYR A 374 -28.91 -13.23 -6.77
N ASP A 375 -28.76 -12.70 -7.99
CA ASP A 375 -27.85 -13.20 -9.02
C ASP A 375 -26.59 -12.34 -9.03
N ALA A 376 -25.42 -12.94 -8.80
CA ALA A 376 -24.12 -12.24 -8.76
C ALA A 376 -23.65 -11.70 -10.13
N HIS A 377 -24.25 -12.17 -11.23
CA HIS A 377 -23.94 -11.71 -12.60
C HIS A 377 -24.90 -10.62 -13.10
N SER A 378 -25.81 -10.15 -12.27
CA SER A 378 -26.81 -9.12 -12.61
C SER A 378 -26.83 -8.03 -11.54
N ASP A 379 -27.08 -6.81 -11.96
CA ASP A 379 -27.36 -5.68 -11.04
C ASP A 379 -28.88 -5.50 -10.83
N THR A 380 -29.70 -6.21 -11.61
CA THR A 380 -31.15 -6.12 -11.56
C THR A 380 -31.73 -6.96 -10.42
N THR A 381 -32.60 -6.36 -9.61
CA THR A 381 -33.31 -7.05 -8.52
C THR A 381 -34.33 -8.05 -9.07
N ASP A 382 -34.21 -9.31 -8.66
CA ASP A 382 -35.23 -10.33 -8.88
C ASP A 382 -36.13 -10.40 -7.66
N GLU A 383 -37.38 -9.91 -7.82
CA GLU A 383 -38.38 -9.88 -6.74
C GLU A 383 -38.70 -11.27 -6.19
N THR A 384 -38.57 -12.33 -7.00
CA THR A 384 -38.85 -13.72 -6.57
C THR A 384 -37.76 -14.18 -5.60
N LEU A 385 -36.51 -13.93 -5.94
CA LEU A 385 -35.35 -14.27 -5.08
C LEU A 385 -35.39 -13.47 -3.78
N VAL A 386 -35.71 -12.18 -3.84
CA VAL A 386 -35.84 -11.33 -2.64
C VAL A 386 -36.97 -11.81 -1.74
N LYS A 387 -38.13 -12.15 -2.31
CA LYS A 387 -39.28 -12.68 -1.55
C LYS A 387 -38.92 -14.00 -0.85
N GLU A 388 -38.27 -14.94 -1.54
CA GLU A 388 -37.83 -16.20 -0.98
C GLU A 388 -36.85 -15.95 0.18
N ALA A 389 -35.89 -15.04 0.00
CA ALA A 389 -34.92 -14.67 1.01
C ALA A 389 -35.59 -14.08 2.28
N VAL A 390 -36.53 -13.17 2.09
CA VAL A 390 -37.31 -12.57 3.19
C VAL A 390 -38.13 -13.64 3.96
N GLU A 391 -38.81 -14.55 3.25
CA GLU A 391 -39.54 -15.64 3.91
C GLU A 391 -38.59 -16.63 4.62
N THR A 392 -37.40 -16.84 4.10
CA THR A 392 -36.37 -17.66 4.75
C THR A 392 -35.83 -16.96 6.00
N ALA A 393 -35.56 -15.66 5.94
CA ALA A 393 -35.11 -14.86 7.08
C ALA A 393 -36.12 -14.86 8.24
N LYS A 394 -37.44 -14.80 7.94
CA LYS A 394 -38.49 -14.86 8.96
C LYS A 394 -38.57 -16.19 9.71
N LYS A 395 -38.08 -17.28 9.13
CA LYS A 395 -38.06 -18.61 9.75
C LYS A 395 -36.86 -18.84 10.67
N ALA A 396 -35.88 -17.94 10.62
CA ALA A 396 -34.63 -18.00 11.37
C ALA A 396 -34.61 -16.99 12.53
N GLU A 397 -33.85 -17.29 13.56
CA GLU A 397 -33.58 -16.36 14.65
C GLU A 397 -32.53 -15.29 14.20
N ILE A 398 -31.62 -15.69 13.31
CA ILE A 398 -30.58 -14.84 12.76
C ILE A 398 -30.49 -15.05 11.25
N ALA A 399 -30.44 -13.95 10.50
CA ALA A 399 -30.18 -13.95 9.07
C ALA A 399 -28.73 -13.51 8.82
N VAL A 400 -27.96 -14.32 8.10
CA VAL A 400 -26.58 -13.99 7.68
C VAL A 400 -26.62 -13.79 6.17
N ILE A 401 -26.39 -12.57 5.73
CA ILE A 401 -26.37 -12.18 4.32
C ILE A 401 -24.93 -12.16 3.82
N PHE A 402 -24.63 -12.91 2.77
CA PHE A 402 -23.35 -12.90 2.07
C PHE A 402 -23.46 -11.98 0.86
N ALA A 403 -22.73 -10.87 0.87
CA ALA A 403 -22.74 -9.85 -0.16
C ALA A 403 -21.33 -9.41 -0.50
N GLY A 404 -21.13 -8.67 -1.58
CA GLY A 404 -19.82 -8.16 -1.95
C GLY A 404 -19.68 -7.82 -3.42
N LEU A 405 -18.46 -7.55 -3.85
CA LEU A 405 -18.15 -7.16 -5.22
C LEU A 405 -18.08 -8.39 -6.14
N PRO A 406 -18.83 -8.45 -7.26
CA PRO A 406 -18.68 -9.48 -8.28
C PRO A 406 -17.33 -9.42 -9.00
N ASP A 407 -16.99 -10.47 -9.76
CA ASP A 407 -15.73 -10.58 -10.51
C ASP A 407 -15.44 -9.38 -11.42
N ALA A 408 -16.49 -8.89 -12.11
CA ALA A 408 -16.36 -7.77 -13.04
C ALA A 408 -15.95 -6.44 -12.38
N PHE A 409 -16.08 -6.33 -11.04
CA PHE A 409 -15.74 -5.11 -10.29
C PHE A 409 -14.30 -5.11 -9.78
N GLU A 410 -13.62 -6.25 -9.76
CA GLU A 410 -12.26 -6.39 -9.20
C GLU A 410 -11.41 -7.21 -10.15
N THR A 411 -10.90 -6.52 -11.17
CA THR A 411 -10.12 -7.14 -12.24
C THR A 411 -8.96 -6.26 -12.67
N GLU A 412 -7.90 -6.88 -13.10
CA GLU A 412 -6.84 -6.21 -13.85
C GLU A 412 -7.38 -5.70 -15.19
N GLY A 413 -6.91 -4.53 -15.61
CA GLY A 413 -7.26 -3.88 -16.87
C GLY A 413 -8.49 -3.00 -16.85
N ALA A 414 -9.25 -2.95 -15.74
CA ALA A 414 -10.42 -2.09 -15.61
C ALA A 414 -10.59 -1.58 -14.17
N ASP A 415 -10.90 -0.29 -14.04
CA ASP A 415 -11.30 0.33 -12.78
C ASP A 415 -12.82 0.28 -12.61
N ARG A 416 -13.29 0.42 -11.37
CA ARG A 416 -14.71 0.52 -11.05
C ARG A 416 -15.24 1.90 -11.40
N ASP A 417 -16.52 1.99 -11.82
CA ASP A 417 -17.20 3.25 -12.10
C ASP A 417 -17.78 3.90 -10.83
N HIS A 418 -18.04 3.11 -9.78
CA HIS A 418 -18.63 3.57 -8.52
C HIS A 418 -18.23 2.68 -7.34
N MET A 419 -18.41 3.20 -6.13
CA MET A 419 -18.10 2.50 -4.88
C MET A 419 -19.28 1.71 -4.29
N ARG A 420 -20.41 1.64 -4.98
CA ARG A 420 -21.61 0.92 -4.51
C ARG A 420 -21.45 -0.59 -4.67
N LEU A 421 -22.10 -1.35 -3.79
CA LEU A 421 -22.46 -2.74 -4.11
C LEU A 421 -23.48 -2.75 -5.25
N PRO A 422 -23.64 -3.87 -5.99
CA PRO A 422 -24.75 -4.07 -6.91
C PRO A 422 -26.09 -3.70 -6.26
N ASP A 423 -26.98 -3.05 -7.03
CA ASP A 423 -28.24 -2.55 -6.48
C ASP A 423 -29.13 -3.69 -5.98
N ASN A 424 -29.12 -4.86 -6.65
CA ASN A 424 -29.86 -6.05 -6.20
C ASN A 424 -29.40 -6.56 -4.81
N GLN A 425 -28.12 -6.43 -4.47
CA GLN A 425 -27.62 -6.79 -3.15
C GLN A 425 -28.00 -5.76 -2.09
N ASN A 426 -27.94 -4.46 -2.40
CA ASN A 426 -28.39 -3.40 -1.49
C ASN A 426 -29.88 -3.51 -1.16
N GLU A 427 -30.72 -3.78 -2.16
CA GLU A 427 -32.17 -4.00 -1.96
C GLU A 427 -32.46 -5.27 -1.15
N LEU A 428 -31.72 -6.37 -1.40
CA LEU A 428 -31.82 -7.58 -0.61
C LEU A 428 -31.49 -7.35 0.87
N ILE A 429 -30.34 -6.69 1.16
CA ILE A 429 -29.91 -6.41 2.53
C ILE A 429 -30.96 -5.59 3.25
N LYS A 430 -31.51 -4.58 2.61
CA LYS A 430 -32.61 -3.74 3.15
C LYS A 430 -33.83 -4.58 3.47
N ALA A 431 -34.35 -5.34 2.50
CA ALA A 431 -35.57 -6.14 2.65
C ALA A 431 -35.44 -7.21 3.75
N VAL A 432 -34.27 -7.88 3.83
CA VAL A 432 -34.03 -8.90 4.85
C VAL A 432 -33.86 -8.27 6.23
N SER A 433 -33.14 -7.13 6.35
CA SER A 433 -32.97 -6.44 7.64
C SER A 433 -34.29 -5.89 8.20
N GLU A 434 -35.20 -5.46 7.33
CA GLU A 434 -36.56 -5.07 7.73
C GLU A 434 -37.40 -6.27 8.23
N ALA A 435 -37.18 -7.46 7.66
CA ALA A 435 -37.88 -8.69 8.01
C ALA A 435 -37.30 -9.40 9.24
N ASN A 436 -36.00 -9.30 9.47
CA ASN A 436 -35.31 -9.90 10.60
C ASN A 436 -34.29 -8.90 11.17
N PRO A 437 -34.54 -8.28 12.33
CA PRO A 437 -33.64 -7.30 12.93
C PRO A 437 -32.32 -7.89 13.41
N ASN A 438 -32.21 -9.21 13.53
CA ASN A 438 -30.95 -9.90 13.87
C ASN A 438 -30.20 -10.28 12.58
N THR A 439 -29.89 -9.29 11.77
CA THR A 439 -29.18 -9.50 10.49
C THR A 439 -27.67 -9.27 10.67
N VAL A 440 -26.90 -10.22 10.18
CA VAL A 440 -25.45 -10.14 10.01
C VAL A 440 -25.15 -9.99 8.52
N VAL A 441 -24.29 -9.05 8.15
CA VAL A 441 -23.80 -8.94 6.76
C VAL A 441 -22.35 -9.37 6.70
N VAL A 442 -22.06 -10.35 5.86
CA VAL A 442 -20.72 -10.83 5.52
C VAL A 442 -20.31 -10.20 4.19
N LEU A 443 -19.25 -9.41 4.17
CA LEU A 443 -18.78 -8.69 3.00
C LEU A 443 -17.57 -9.37 2.35
N HIS A 444 -17.67 -9.60 1.04
CA HIS A 444 -16.60 -10.07 0.18
C HIS A 444 -16.16 -8.95 -0.76
N GLY A 445 -14.86 -8.72 -0.91
CA GLY A 445 -14.28 -7.72 -1.83
C GLY A 445 -12.92 -7.23 -1.36
N GLY A 446 -12.10 -6.71 -2.27
CA GLY A 446 -10.74 -6.25 -2.00
C GLY A 446 -10.62 -4.74 -1.76
N SER A 447 -11.75 -4.01 -1.76
CA SER A 447 -11.77 -2.55 -1.58
C SER A 447 -13.06 -2.09 -0.91
N PRO A 448 -13.10 -0.85 -0.36
CA PRO A 448 -14.26 -0.28 0.30
C PRO A 448 -15.49 -0.18 -0.62
N VAL A 449 -16.66 -0.30 0.00
CA VAL A 449 -17.94 -0.07 -0.64
C VAL A 449 -18.81 0.86 0.21
N GLU A 450 -19.76 1.53 -0.43
CA GLU A 450 -20.80 2.30 0.27
C GLU A 450 -21.76 1.37 1.01
N LEU A 451 -22.14 1.74 2.24
CA LEU A 451 -22.94 0.92 3.14
C LEU A 451 -24.24 1.65 3.52
N PRO A 452 -25.19 1.89 2.58
CA PRO A 452 -26.41 2.66 2.86
C PRO A 452 -27.31 2.00 3.91
N TRP A 453 -27.17 0.71 4.13
CA TRP A 453 -27.90 -0.12 5.08
C TRP A 453 -27.20 -0.29 6.44
N LEU A 454 -26.03 0.31 6.67
CA LEU A 454 -25.20 0.08 7.86
C LEU A 454 -25.95 0.27 9.20
N ASN A 455 -26.91 1.20 9.24
CA ASN A 455 -27.71 1.45 10.44
C ASN A 455 -28.78 0.37 10.70
N HIS A 456 -29.08 -0.47 9.70
CA HIS A 456 -30.07 -1.54 9.79
C HIS A 456 -29.46 -2.92 10.04
N ALA A 457 -28.14 -3.08 9.86
CA ALA A 457 -27.42 -4.31 10.12
C ALA A 457 -26.66 -4.21 11.46
N PRO A 458 -27.08 -4.91 12.51
CA PRO A 458 -26.40 -4.87 13.81
C PRO A 458 -24.99 -5.48 13.80
N ALA A 459 -24.69 -6.39 12.88
CA ALA A 459 -23.35 -6.94 12.76
C ALA A 459 -22.86 -6.96 11.30
N VAL A 460 -21.58 -6.62 11.10
CA VAL A 460 -20.91 -6.63 9.80
C VAL A 460 -19.54 -7.27 9.96
N LEU A 461 -19.27 -8.30 9.14
CA LEU A 461 -18.02 -9.03 9.09
C LEU A 461 -17.44 -8.93 7.66
N CYS A 462 -16.28 -8.30 7.49
CA CYS A 462 -15.57 -8.27 6.23
C CYS A 462 -14.57 -9.44 6.16
N VAL A 463 -14.75 -10.33 5.19
CA VAL A 463 -13.89 -11.49 4.96
C VAL A 463 -12.99 -11.29 3.73
N TYR A 464 -13.10 -10.14 3.09
CA TYR A 464 -12.35 -9.77 1.89
C TYR A 464 -12.46 -10.83 0.76
N LEU A 465 -11.40 -10.95 -0.04
CA LEU A 465 -11.16 -12.06 -0.94
C LEU A 465 -10.19 -13.03 -0.23
N GLY A 466 -10.76 -13.89 0.61
CA GLY A 466 -10.05 -14.69 1.62
C GLY A 466 -9.46 -16.01 1.10
N GLY A 467 -9.31 -16.19 -0.23
CA GLY A 467 -8.78 -17.41 -0.83
C GLY A 467 -9.76 -18.58 -0.83
N GLU A 468 -9.30 -19.75 -1.33
CA GLU A 468 -10.16 -20.91 -1.57
C GLU A 468 -10.88 -21.48 -0.33
N GLN A 469 -10.44 -21.09 0.87
CA GLN A 469 -10.99 -21.55 2.15
C GLN A 469 -11.84 -20.49 2.86
N VAL A 470 -12.19 -19.40 2.18
CA VAL A 470 -12.90 -18.25 2.79
C VAL A 470 -14.24 -18.65 3.42
N GLY A 471 -15.01 -19.54 2.78
CA GLY A 471 -16.31 -19.96 3.32
C GLY A 471 -16.15 -20.74 4.62
N ALA A 472 -15.19 -21.67 4.68
CA ALA A 472 -14.90 -22.43 5.89
C ALA A 472 -14.41 -21.53 7.04
N ALA A 473 -13.52 -20.58 6.73
CA ALA A 473 -13.03 -19.61 7.71
C ALA A 473 -14.17 -18.68 8.21
N THR A 474 -15.07 -18.27 7.32
CA THR A 474 -16.26 -17.48 7.68
C THR A 474 -17.16 -18.20 8.69
N VAL A 475 -17.42 -19.49 8.48
CA VAL A 475 -18.20 -20.29 9.44
C VAL A 475 -17.49 -20.38 10.79
N ASP A 476 -16.18 -20.59 10.81
CA ASP A 476 -15.40 -20.63 12.06
C ASP A 476 -15.48 -19.28 12.82
N LEU A 477 -15.45 -18.15 12.10
CA LEU A 477 -15.63 -16.82 12.68
C LEU A 477 -17.05 -16.61 13.19
N LEU A 478 -18.07 -16.91 12.39
CA LEU A 478 -19.47 -16.74 12.78
C LEU A 478 -19.82 -17.51 14.06
N TYR A 479 -19.34 -18.72 14.22
CA TYR A 479 -19.59 -19.55 15.41
C TYR A 479 -18.53 -19.42 16.52
N GLY A 480 -17.61 -18.47 16.41
CA GLY A 480 -16.62 -18.17 17.45
C GLY A 480 -15.54 -19.24 17.67
N LYS A 481 -15.38 -20.20 16.73
CA LYS A 481 -14.24 -21.14 16.73
C LYS A 481 -12.92 -20.40 16.50
N VAL A 482 -12.99 -19.31 15.73
CA VAL A 482 -11.93 -18.31 15.54
C VAL A 482 -12.45 -16.97 16.02
N ASN A 483 -11.68 -16.28 16.86
CA ASN A 483 -11.99 -14.94 17.28
C ASN A 483 -11.45 -13.95 16.22
N PRO A 484 -12.30 -13.10 15.58
CA PRO A 484 -11.82 -12.12 14.62
C PRO A 484 -10.78 -11.19 15.25
N SER A 485 -9.72 -10.95 14.50
CA SER A 485 -8.59 -10.14 14.96
C SER A 485 -8.05 -9.20 13.89
N GLY A 486 -8.64 -9.19 12.68
CA GLY A 486 -8.28 -8.28 11.62
C GLY A 486 -8.66 -6.84 11.94
N HIS A 487 -7.93 -5.91 11.32
CA HIS A 487 -8.16 -4.47 11.39
C HIS A 487 -8.08 -3.88 9.98
N LEU A 488 -8.90 -2.89 9.68
CA LEU A 488 -8.96 -2.32 8.33
C LEU A 488 -7.62 -1.68 7.94
N ALA A 489 -7.06 -2.13 6.84
CA ALA A 489 -5.83 -1.58 6.27
C ALA A 489 -6.10 -0.34 5.38
N GLU A 490 -7.33 0.10 5.33
CA GLU A 490 -7.79 1.27 4.59
C GLU A 490 -9.05 1.85 5.21
N THR A 491 -9.28 3.15 5.01
CA THR A 491 -10.48 3.86 5.46
C THR A 491 -11.67 3.50 4.57
N TRP A 492 -12.85 3.31 5.17
CA TRP A 492 -14.11 3.12 4.46
C TRP A 492 -14.94 4.41 4.51
N PRO A 493 -14.88 5.25 3.47
CA PRO A 493 -15.65 6.49 3.42
C PRO A 493 -17.14 6.21 3.30
N ILE A 494 -17.97 7.21 3.61
CA ILE A 494 -19.42 7.09 3.51
C ILE A 494 -19.84 6.98 2.04
N ARG A 495 -19.21 7.77 1.16
CA ARG A 495 -19.49 7.82 -0.28
C ARG A 495 -18.23 8.13 -1.06
N LEU A 496 -18.24 7.80 -2.35
CA LEU A 496 -17.11 8.00 -3.25
C LEU A 496 -16.64 9.47 -3.31
N GLN A 497 -17.58 10.43 -3.30
CA GLN A 497 -17.29 11.87 -3.38
C GLN A 497 -16.47 12.40 -2.21
N ASP A 498 -16.41 11.66 -1.11
CA ASP A 498 -15.60 12.00 0.06
C ASP A 498 -14.14 11.57 -0.10
N ASN A 499 -13.81 10.72 -1.12
CA ASN A 499 -12.45 10.26 -1.36
C ASN A 499 -11.56 11.40 -1.91
N PRO A 500 -10.32 11.58 -1.40
CA PRO A 500 -9.45 12.68 -1.83
C PRO A 500 -9.08 12.64 -3.31
N SER A 501 -9.07 11.47 -3.96
CA SER A 501 -8.76 11.33 -5.38
C SER A 501 -9.96 11.59 -6.30
N TYR A 502 -11.18 11.76 -5.77
CA TYR A 502 -12.43 11.74 -6.55
C TYR A 502 -12.43 12.66 -7.78
N LEU A 503 -11.91 13.87 -7.67
CA LEU A 503 -11.87 14.83 -8.77
C LEU A 503 -10.70 14.60 -9.75
N ASN A 504 -9.74 13.74 -9.40
CA ASN A 504 -8.52 13.53 -10.17
C ASN A 504 -8.33 12.07 -10.59
N PHE A 505 -9.33 11.22 -10.37
CA PHE A 505 -9.34 9.81 -10.78
C PHE A 505 -10.42 9.58 -11.83
N PRO A 506 -10.15 8.92 -12.96
CA PRO A 506 -8.87 8.35 -13.41
C PRO A 506 -7.97 9.35 -14.18
N GLY A 507 -8.23 10.65 -14.13
CA GLY A 507 -7.52 11.68 -14.86
C GLY A 507 -8.12 12.01 -16.22
N GLU A 508 -7.49 12.91 -16.97
CA GLU A 508 -7.93 13.37 -18.29
C GLU A 508 -6.80 13.19 -19.31
N GLU A 509 -7.13 12.72 -20.52
CA GLU A 509 -6.19 12.55 -21.65
C GLU A 509 -4.92 11.74 -21.28
N GLY A 510 -5.04 10.75 -20.38
CA GLY A 510 -3.93 9.94 -19.93
C GLY A 510 -3.02 10.60 -18.89
N VAL A 511 -3.39 11.78 -18.39
CA VAL A 511 -2.66 12.45 -17.29
C VAL A 511 -3.50 12.39 -16.03
N VAL A 512 -2.95 11.81 -14.97
CA VAL A 512 -3.58 11.79 -13.65
C VAL A 512 -2.73 12.60 -12.66
N THR A 513 -3.32 13.68 -12.13
CA THR A 513 -2.66 14.51 -11.13
C THR A 513 -3.01 14.03 -9.73
N TYR A 514 -2.01 13.73 -8.92
CA TYR A 514 -2.16 13.33 -7.53
C TYR A 514 -2.29 14.59 -6.64
N ALA A 515 -3.37 15.34 -6.86
CA ALA A 515 -3.58 16.68 -6.27
C ALA A 515 -3.79 16.64 -4.75
N GLU A 516 -4.18 15.51 -4.20
CA GLU A 516 -4.29 15.27 -2.75
C GLU A 516 -2.92 15.28 -2.06
N GLY A 517 -1.83 15.08 -2.80
CA GLY A 517 -0.48 15.04 -2.26
C GLY A 517 -0.33 13.90 -1.24
N ILE A 518 0.25 14.23 -0.07
CA ILE A 518 0.46 13.24 1.01
C ILE A 518 -0.84 12.84 1.73
N PHE A 519 -1.98 13.46 1.40
CA PHE A 519 -3.24 13.23 2.09
C PHE A 519 -4.05 12.12 1.43
N VAL A 520 -3.55 10.88 1.51
CA VAL A 520 -4.21 9.67 1.07
C VAL A 520 -4.82 8.95 2.27
N GLY A 521 -6.01 8.37 2.12
CA GLY A 521 -6.67 7.57 3.14
C GLY A 521 -6.91 8.33 4.44
N TYR A 522 -6.65 7.70 5.61
CA TYR A 522 -6.88 8.30 6.92
C TYR A 522 -6.12 9.63 7.12
N ARG A 523 -4.98 9.83 6.44
CA ARG A 523 -4.24 11.10 6.48
C ARG A 523 -5.10 12.27 6.04
N TYR A 524 -5.99 12.05 5.08
CA TYR A 524 -6.94 13.03 4.58
C TYR A 524 -8.17 13.15 5.49
N TYR A 525 -8.84 12.02 5.76
CA TYR A 525 -10.11 12.03 6.50
C TYR A 525 -9.95 12.54 7.93
N ASP A 526 -8.86 12.16 8.61
CA ASP A 526 -8.58 12.62 9.97
C ASP A 526 -8.14 14.11 9.98
N LYS A 527 -7.38 14.56 8.95
CA LYS A 527 -6.99 15.98 8.83
C LYS A 527 -8.18 16.90 8.57
N LYS A 528 -9.20 16.42 7.87
CA LYS A 528 -10.45 17.15 7.59
C LYS A 528 -11.51 16.99 8.68
N ASP A 529 -11.25 16.14 9.68
CA ASP A 529 -12.26 15.73 10.68
C ASP A 529 -13.57 15.25 9.99
N MET A 530 -13.41 14.51 8.88
CA MET A 530 -14.50 14.07 8.04
C MET A 530 -15.07 12.75 8.57
N PRO A 531 -16.39 12.60 8.69
CA PRO A 531 -17.00 11.33 9.07
C PRO A 531 -16.72 10.26 8.02
N VAL A 532 -16.52 9.02 8.49
CA VAL A 532 -16.34 7.82 7.67
C VAL A 532 -17.18 6.69 8.25
N ASN A 533 -17.50 5.67 7.44
CA ASN A 533 -18.16 4.47 7.97
C ASN A 533 -17.24 3.76 8.95
N PHE A 534 -15.97 3.55 8.57
CA PHE A 534 -14.95 2.95 9.43
C PHE A 534 -13.58 3.57 9.13
N CYS A 535 -12.83 3.89 10.18
CA CYS A 535 -11.50 4.48 10.04
C CYS A 535 -10.42 3.42 9.80
N PHE A 536 -9.25 3.85 9.33
CA PHE A 536 -8.05 3.01 9.24
C PHE A 536 -7.71 2.39 10.60
N GLY A 537 -7.35 1.13 10.60
CA GLY A 537 -7.00 0.37 11.79
C GLY A 537 -8.20 -0.13 12.61
N HIS A 538 -9.45 0.18 12.21
CA HIS A 538 -10.65 -0.29 12.92
C HIS A 538 -10.84 -1.81 12.78
N GLY A 539 -11.16 -2.45 13.89
CA GLY A 539 -11.52 -3.87 13.96
C GLY A 539 -11.96 -4.25 15.36
N LEU A 540 -12.99 -5.07 15.47
CA LEU A 540 -13.54 -5.55 16.73
C LEU A 540 -13.12 -7.00 16.99
N SER A 541 -13.26 -7.43 18.23
CA SER A 541 -12.99 -8.79 18.69
C SER A 541 -14.14 -9.30 19.56
N TYR A 542 -14.25 -10.61 19.73
CA TYR A 542 -15.15 -11.23 20.74
C TYR A 542 -14.61 -11.08 22.18
N THR A 543 -13.43 -10.50 22.34
CA THR A 543 -12.85 -10.13 23.63
C THR A 543 -12.58 -8.63 23.71
N LYS A 544 -12.02 -8.15 24.83
CA LYS A 544 -11.67 -6.74 25.04
C LYS A 544 -10.22 -6.63 25.49
N PHE A 545 -9.57 -5.57 25.03
CA PHE A 545 -8.19 -5.27 25.41
C PHE A 545 -8.13 -3.94 26.17
N GLU A 546 -7.24 -3.87 27.15
CA GLU A 546 -6.92 -2.68 27.92
C GLU A 546 -5.44 -2.36 27.75
N TYR A 547 -5.15 -1.08 27.54
CA TYR A 547 -3.80 -0.56 27.33
C TYR A 547 -3.40 0.27 28.54
N SER A 548 -2.22 -0.01 29.10
CA SER A 548 -1.73 0.67 30.30
C SER A 548 -0.21 0.81 30.26
N ASN A 549 0.33 1.59 31.20
CA ASN A 549 1.77 1.72 31.42
C ASN A 549 2.56 2.11 30.16
N LEU A 550 2.03 3.08 29.35
CA LEU A 550 2.80 3.66 28.26
C LEU A 550 4.03 4.37 28.84
N MET A 551 5.21 3.95 28.42
CA MET A 551 6.48 4.52 28.86
C MET A 551 7.38 4.82 27.66
N LEU A 552 8.03 5.97 27.71
CA LEU A 552 9.11 6.35 26.81
C LEU A 552 10.44 6.27 27.59
N ASN A 553 11.49 5.74 26.99
CA ASN A 553 12.82 5.68 27.62
C ASN A 553 13.52 7.04 27.70
N LYS A 554 13.00 8.07 27.00
CA LYS A 554 13.49 9.45 26.98
C LYS A 554 12.32 10.41 26.83
N ASP A 555 12.38 11.59 27.44
CA ASP A 555 11.44 12.73 27.25
C ASP A 555 11.95 13.71 26.21
N SER A 556 13.23 13.59 25.84
CA SER A 556 13.88 14.42 24.82
C SER A 556 14.98 13.63 24.12
N LEU A 557 15.09 13.80 22.81
CA LEU A 557 16.10 13.14 21.97
C LEU A 557 16.46 14.02 20.77
N THR A 558 17.57 13.72 20.12
CA THR A 558 17.91 14.27 18.80
C THR A 558 17.38 13.33 17.69
N ASP A 559 17.30 13.81 16.46
CA ASP A 559 16.95 12.98 15.28
C ASP A 559 18.02 11.92 14.93
N GLN A 560 19.15 11.89 15.62
CA GLN A 560 20.19 10.86 15.52
C GLN A 560 20.01 9.72 16.52
N ASP A 561 19.14 9.92 17.51
CA ASP A 561 18.83 8.94 18.55
C ASP A 561 17.70 8.01 18.13
N THR A 562 17.49 6.95 18.91
CA THR A 562 16.29 6.12 18.86
C THR A 562 15.46 6.32 20.13
N LEU A 563 14.13 6.25 19.97
CA LEU A 563 13.17 6.25 21.06
C LEU A 563 12.61 4.84 21.25
N THR A 564 12.71 4.32 22.46
CA THR A 564 12.05 3.07 22.83
C THR A 564 10.73 3.40 23.52
N VAL A 565 9.64 2.82 22.99
CA VAL A 565 8.27 2.96 23.49
C VAL A 565 7.81 1.61 24.01
N SER A 566 7.31 1.52 25.22
CA SER A 566 6.71 0.31 25.76
C SER A 566 5.30 0.56 26.27
N VAL A 567 4.41 -0.42 26.09
CA VAL A 567 3.02 -0.39 26.57
C VAL A 567 2.61 -1.79 27.00
N GLU A 568 1.80 -1.90 28.04
CA GLU A 568 1.19 -3.17 28.47
C GLU A 568 -0.20 -3.31 27.85
N VAL A 569 -0.48 -4.51 27.34
CA VAL A 569 -1.79 -4.89 26.79
C VAL A 569 -2.33 -6.07 27.56
N LYS A 570 -3.57 -5.97 28.05
CA LYS A 570 -4.28 -6.97 28.82
C LYS A 570 -5.54 -7.42 28.10
N ASN A 571 -5.77 -8.71 28.03
CA ASN A 571 -7.07 -9.25 27.64
C ASN A 571 -8.00 -9.26 28.86
N THR A 572 -9.00 -8.38 28.86
CA THR A 572 -9.98 -8.24 29.98
C THR A 572 -11.26 -9.03 29.76
N GLY A 573 -11.43 -9.67 28.59
CA GLY A 573 -12.59 -10.48 28.27
C GLY A 573 -12.43 -11.96 28.64
N ALA A 574 -13.42 -12.77 28.22
CA ALA A 574 -13.54 -14.16 28.61
C ALA A 574 -12.94 -15.16 27.59
N VAL A 575 -12.56 -14.71 26.40
CA VAL A 575 -12.01 -15.58 25.35
C VAL A 575 -10.63 -15.11 24.93
N ALA A 576 -9.81 -16.02 24.42
CA ALA A 576 -8.51 -15.69 23.84
C ALA A 576 -8.68 -14.81 22.60
N GLY A 577 -7.76 -13.89 22.40
CA GLY A 577 -7.78 -13.00 21.21
C GLY A 577 -6.39 -12.46 20.88
N LYS A 578 -6.31 -11.73 19.77
CA LYS A 578 -5.09 -11.06 19.33
C LYS A 578 -5.35 -9.55 19.25
N ALA A 579 -4.60 -8.78 19.99
CA ALA A 579 -4.63 -7.32 19.89
C ALA A 579 -3.69 -6.84 18.77
N ALA A 580 -4.15 -5.93 17.90
CA ALA A 580 -3.26 -5.20 17.00
C ALA A 580 -2.91 -3.86 17.65
N VAL A 581 -1.75 -3.81 18.29
CA VAL A 581 -1.23 -2.60 18.93
C VAL A 581 -0.68 -1.69 17.85
N GLN A 582 -1.30 -0.52 17.66
CA GLN A 582 -0.93 0.44 16.63
C GLN A 582 -0.28 1.66 17.28
N LEU A 583 0.93 2.00 16.85
CA LEU A 583 1.64 3.18 17.32
C LEU A 583 1.64 4.26 16.24
N TYR A 584 1.12 5.42 16.61
CA TYR A 584 1.10 6.60 15.76
C TYR A 584 2.00 7.69 16.32
N VAL A 585 2.55 8.50 15.43
CA VAL A 585 3.32 9.70 15.78
C VAL A 585 2.57 10.92 15.26
N ARG A 586 2.36 11.89 16.13
CA ARG A 586 1.74 13.17 15.85
C ARG A 586 2.74 14.30 16.05
N ASP A 587 2.95 15.10 15.03
CA ASP A 587 3.68 16.37 15.12
C ASP A 587 2.70 17.45 15.63
N VAL A 588 3.05 18.14 16.72
CA VAL A 588 2.17 19.13 17.35
C VAL A 588 2.13 20.43 16.55
N GLU A 589 3.30 20.90 16.11
CA GLU A 589 3.45 22.12 15.34
C GLU A 589 4.46 21.91 14.21
N SER A 590 4.05 22.09 12.97
CA SER A 590 4.91 21.94 11.79
C SER A 590 4.80 23.15 10.87
N THR A 591 5.92 23.57 10.28
CA THR A 591 5.96 24.64 9.28
C THR A 591 5.41 24.21 7.93
N VAL A 592 5.26 22.90 7.70
CA VAL A 592 4.65 22.31 6.52
C VAL A 592 3.34 21.61 6.88
N ARG A 593 2.47 21.41 5.90
CA ARG A 593 1.24 20.63 6.14
C ARG A 593 1.60 19.17 6.40
N ARG A 594 1.14 18.61 7.53
CA ARG A 594 1.28 17.21 7.91
C ARG A 594 -0.08 16.60 8.26
N PRO A 595 -0.23 15.27 8.14
CA PRO A 595 -1.35 14.54 8.72
C PRO A 595 -1.48 14.79 10.21
N VAL A 596 -2.66 14.51 10.79
CA VAL A 596 -2.86 14.61 12.25
C VAL A 596 -1.92 13.63 12.96
N ARG A 597 -1.82 12.42 12.45
CA ARG A 597 -0.94 11.34 12.92
C ARG A 597 -0.59 10.41 11.79
N GLU A 598 0.47 9.63 11.97
CA GLU A 598 0.92 8.64 11.00
C GLU A 598 1.31 7.36 11.72
N LEU A 599 0.90 6.21 11.18
CA LEU A 599 1.32 4.90 11.69
C LEU A 599 2.84 4.75 11.54
N ARG A 600 3.54 4.42 12.64
CA ARG A 600 5.00 4.27 12.65
C ARG A 600 5.47 2.95 13.25
N ALA A 601 4.58 2.22 13.93
CA ALA A 601 4.83 0.85 14.35
C ALA A 601 3.50 0.11 14.58
N PHE A 602 3.54 -1.21 14.53
CA PHE A 602 2.44 -2.06 14.95
C PHE A 602 2.97 -3.41 15.42
N GLU A 603 2.18 -4.09 16.25
CA GLU A 603 2.50 -5.46 16.69
C GLU A 603 1.21 -6.25 16.94
N LYS A 604 1.17 -7.51 16.52
CA LYS A 604 0.07 -8.42 16.77
C LYS A 604 0.35 -9.28 17.98
N VAL A 605 -0.46 -9.16 19.01
CA VAL A 605 -0.20 -9.75 20.32
C VAL A 605 -1.28 -10.76 20.70
N PRO A 606 -0.99 -12.08 20.70
CA PRO A 606 -1.92 -13.10 21.20
C PRO A 606 -1.99 -13.07 22.74
N LEU A 607 -3.21 -13.04 23.30
CA LEU A 607 -3.47 -12.96 24.72
C LEU A 607 -4.58 -13.92 25.15
N GLN A 608 -4.30 -14.70 26.19
CA GLN A 608 -5.31 -15.49 26.91
C GLN A 608 -6.17 -14.58 27.79
N PRO A 609 -7.38 -15.01 28.21
CA PRO A 609 -8.17 -14.26 29.20
C PRO A 609 -7.36 -13.93 30.45
N GLY A 610 -7.34 -12.64 30.82
CA GLY A 610 -6.57 -12.13 31.95
C GLY A 610 -5.07 -11.95 31.73
N GLU A 611 -4.51 -12.43 30.61
CA GLU A 611 -3.07 -12.30 30.31
C GLU A 611 -2.69 -10.85 30.01
N ILE A 612 -1.49 -10.46 30.48
CA ILE A 612 -0.86 -9.15 30.20
C ILE A 612 0.45 -9.39 29.48
N LYS A 613 0.71 -8.65 28.42
CA LYS A 613 2.00 -8.63 27.71
C LYS A 613 2.49 -7.20 27.51
N ALA A 614 3.80 -7.00 27.71
CA ALA A 614 4.47 -5.78 27.32
C ALA A 614 4.85 -5.85 25.84
N VAL A 615 4.56 -4.77 25.13
CA VAL A 615 4.95 -4.56 23.73
C VAL A 615 5.95 -3.42 23.68
N THR A 616 7.03 -3.60 22.92
CA THR A 616 8.09 -2.61 22.81
C THR A 616 8.32 -2.26 21.34
N PHE A 617 8.37 -0.96 21.06
CA PHE A 617 8.67 -0.40 19.75
C PHE A 617 9.95 0.42 19.79
N THR A 618 10.68 0.48 18.68
CA THR A 618 11.82 1.37 18.49
C THR A 618 11.53 2.30 17.33
N LEU A 619 11.59 3.60 17.60
CA LEU A 619 11.38 4.66 16.62
C LEU A 619 12.73 5.33 16.32
N ASP A 620 13.03 5.53 15.05
CA ASP A 620 14.20 6.23 14.54
C ASP A 620 13.81 7.58 13.92
N LYS A 621 14.76 8.28 13.28
CA LYS A 621 14.57 9.54 12.56
C LYS A 621 13.32 9.53 11.67
N ARG A 622 13.07 8.43 10.95
CA ARG A 622 11.96 8.34 9.98
C ARG A 622 10.58 8.46 10.63
N ALA A 623 10.44 8.12 11.90
CA ALA A 623 9.18 8.25 12.63
C ALA A 623 8.74 9.70 12.81
N PHE A 624 9.66 10.65 12.81
CA PHE A 624 9.43 12.07 13.09
C PHE A 624 9.56 12.97 11.85
N ALA A 625 10.19 12.44 10.79
CA ALA A 625 10.59 13.19 9.61
C ALA A 625 9.48 13.34 8.55
N TYR A 626 9.63 14.37 7.72
CA TYR A 626 9.00 14.51 6.42
C TYR A 626 10.07 14.72 5.32
N TRP A 627 9.73 14.53 4.05
CA TRP A 627 10.66 14.80 2.95
C TRP A 627 10.77 16.29 2.68
N GLU A 628 11.99 16.82 2.75
CA GLU A 628 12.28 18.24 2.46
C GLU A 628 13.08 18.33 1.14
N PRO A 629 12.45 18.81 0.04
CA PRO A 629 13.10 18.90 -1.26
C PRO A 629 14.36 19.76 -1.28
N LYS A 630 14.51 20.72 -0.38
CA LYS A 630 15.67 21.61 -0.33
C LYS A 630 16.95 20.93 0.11
N CYS A 631 16.85 19.92 0.94
CA CYS A 631 17.99 19.10 1.35
C CYS A 631 18.00 17.71 0.71
N HIS A 632 17.01 17.38 -0.10
CA HIS A 632 16.83 16.06 -0.73
C HIS A 632 16.97 14.91 0.28
N ASP A 633 16.38 15.08 1.47
CA ASP A 633 16.41 14.08 2.54
C ASP A 633 15.18 14.21 3.45
N PHE A 634 15.00 13.20 4.29
CA PHE A 634 14.04 13.22 5.38
C PHE A 634 14.53 14.14 6.51
N PHE A 635 13.75 15.16 6.75
CA PHE A 635 14.05 16.26 7.67
C PHE A 635 13.15 16.21 8.90
N VAL A 636 13.72 16.43 10.08
CA VAL A 636 13.00 16.53 11.35
C VAL A 636 13.00 17.99 11.79
N GLU A 637 11.83 18.59 11.93
CA GLU A 637 11.68 19.89 12.61
C GLU A 637 11.82 19.68 14.12
N SER A 638 12.55 20.58 14.78
CA SER A 638 12.64 20.54 16.23
C SER A 638 11.30 20.95 16.84
N GLY A 639 10.72 20.11 17.69
CA GLY A 639 9.42 20.38 18.29
C GLY A 639 8.96 19.33 19.28
N GLU A 640 7.71 19.46 19.69
CA GLU A 640 7.00 18.48 20.48
C GLU A 640 6.27 17.51 19.56
N PHE A 641 6.45 16.22 19.82
CA PHE A 641 5.74 15.14 19.19
C PHE A 641 4.94 14.36 20.23
N ILE A 642 3.83 13.78 19.80
CA ILE A 642 3.02 12.91 20.66
C ILE A 642 3.10 11.50 20.10
N ILE A 643 3.51 10.57 20.96
CA ILE A 643 3.47 9.13 20.73
C ILE A 643 2.11 8.63 21.18
N GLU A 644 1.32 8.07 20.27
CA GLU A 644 -0.04 7.63 20.50
C GLU A 644 -0.16 6.11 20.27
N ILE A 645 -0.71 5.40 21.25
CA ILE A 645 -1.06 3.98 21.13
C ILE A 645 -2.57 3.88 20.94
N GLY A 646 -3.00 3.18 19.90
CA GLY A 646 -4.41 3.04 19.55
C GLY A 646 -4.81 1.65 19.07
N GLU A 647 -6.12 1.43 19.02
CA GLU A 647 -6.76 0.32 18.33
C GLU A 647 -7.14 0.69 16.88
N SER A 648 -7.08 1.99 16.56
CA SER A 648 -7.28 2.53 15.20
C SER A 648 -6.71 3.96 15.12
N SER A 649 -6.74 4.59 13.94
CA SER A 649 -6.33 5.99 13.76
C SER A 649 -7.20 6.99 14.57
N ARG A 650 -8.39 6.57 15.01
CA ARG A 650 -9.35 7.40 15.76
C ARG A 650 -9.64 6.89 17.17
N ASP A 651 -9.20 5.71 17.53
CA ASP A 651 -9.37 5.13 18.86
C ASP A 651 -8.01 5.05 19.56
N ILE A 652 -7.58 6.20 20.12
CA ILE A 652 -6.32 6.34 20.84
C ILE A 652 -6.54 6.01 22.33
N ARG A 653 -5.79 5.03 22.83
CA ARG A 653 -5.91 4.48 24.19
C ARG A 653 -4.90 5.07 25.17
N ALA A 654 -3.73 5.45 24.70
CA ALA A 654 -2.69 6.08 25.50
C ALA A 654 -1.86 7.05 24.64
N ALA A 655 -1.39 8.14 25.26
CA ALA A 655 -0.57 9.13 24.58
C ALA A 655 0.45 9.74 25.54
N GLN A 656 1.67 10.01 25.04
CA GLN A 656 2.73 10.68 25.80
C GLN A 656 3.55 11.56 24.85
N SER A 657 3.88 12.79 25.32
CA SER A 657 4.71 13.71 24.53
C SER A 657 6.21 13.41 24.66
N VAL A 658 6.95 13.78 23.62
CA VAL A 658 8.40 13.74 23.56
C VAL A 658 8.92 14.94 22.77
N ARG A 659 10.00 15.54 23.22
CA ARG A 659 10.68 16.61 22.49
C ARG A 659 11.74 16.02 21.57
N VAL A 660 11.66 16.34 20.27
CA VAL A 660 12.67 15.92 19.29
C VAL A 660 13.41 17.16 18.78
N GLU A 661 14.74 17.07 18.72
CA GLU A 661 15.61 18.10 18.17
C GLU A 661 16.20 17.64 16.85
N GLY A 662 15.84 18.33 15.75
CA GLY A 662 16.43 18.12 14.44
C GLY A 662 17.85 18.69 14.39
N THR A 663 18.81 17.87 13.98
CA THR A 663 20.22 18.26 13.89
C THR A 663 20.60 18.85 12.53
N THR A 664 19.78 18.65 11.51
CA THR A 664 19.98 19.19 10.17
C THR A 664 19.53 20.64 10.12
N LEU A 665 20.38 21.54 9.68
CA LEU A 665 20.02 22.94 9.44
C LEU A 665 19.66 23.12 7.96
N LEU A 666 18.42 23.60 7.69
CA LEU A 666 18.08 24.00 6.34
C LEU A 666 18.79 25.30 5.98
N ALA A 667 19.54 25.28 4.90
CA ALA A 667 20.14 26.49 4.37
C ALA A 667 19.02 27.46 3.93
N PHE A 668 18.92 28.59 4.59
CA PHE A 668 17.99 29.65 4.20
C PHE A 668 18.67 30.53 3.13
N THR A 669 18.47 30.20 1.87
CA THR A 669 19.00 31.01 0.76
C THR A 669 18.10 32.18 0.49
N VAL A 670 18.61 33.39 0.67
CA VAL A 670 17.93 34.64 0.36
C VAL A 670 18.03 34.93 -1.13
N THR A 671 16.89 35.24 -1.77
CA THR A 671 16.79 35.61 -3.16
C THR A 671 15.99 36.93 -3.31
N GLU A 672 15.89 37.47 -4.52
CA GLU A 672 15.02 38.63 -4.80
C GLU A 672 13.54 38.35 -4.48
N GLN A 673 13.12 37.07 -4.51
CA GLN A 673 11.75 36.66 -4.20
C GLN A 673 11.51 36.41 -2.71
N THR A 674 12.56 36.38 -1.89
CA THR A 674 12.41 36.23 -0.44
C THR A 674 11.62 37.38 0.14
N THR A 675 10.52 37.08 0.85
CA THR A 675 9.66 38.12 1.41
C THR A 675 10.19 38.71 2.71
N ILE A 676 9.73 39.88 3.08
CA ILE A 676 10.06 40.54 4.36
C ILE A 676 9.70 39.61 5.53
N GLY A 677 8.52 38.98 5.46
CA GLY A 677 8.08 38.02 6.48
C GLY A 677 8.99 36.79 6.65
N GLN A 678 9.53 36.28 5.53
CA GLN A 678 10.52 35.21 5.55
C GLN A 678 11.87 35.67 6.12
N LEU A 679 12.30 36.89 5.79
CA LEU A 679 13.54 37.47 6.33
C LEU A 679 13.49 37.70 7.85
N LEU A 680 12.33 38.00 8.42
CA LEU A 680 12.18 38.16 9.86
C LEU A 680 12.43 36.84 10.61
N LYS A 681 12.33 35.70 9.93
CA LYS A 681 12.68 34.36 10.46
C LYS A 681 14.17 34.07 10.32
N HIS A 682 14.90 34.81 9.48
CA HIS A 682 16.34 34.67 9.28
C HIS A 682 17.12 35.44 10.38
N PRO A 683 18.10 34.84 11.07
CA PRO A 683 18.80 35.49 12.18
C PRO A 683 19.38 36.88 11.84
N LYS A 684 20.13 36.98 10.75
CA LYS A 684 20.67 38.24 10.23
C LYS A 684 19.58 39.14 9.65
N GLY A 685 18.59 38.53 8.98
CA GLY A 685 17.47 39.26 8.33
C GLY A 685 16.63 40.02 9.32
N LYS A 686 16.32 39.45 10.47
CA LYS A 686 15.56 40.12 11.55
C LYS A 686 16.19 41.41 12.00
N VAL A 687 17.53 41.42 12.16
CA VAL A 687 18.29 42.64 12.56
C VAL A 687 18.26 43.70 11.46
N ILE A 688 18.54 43.30 10.21
CA ILE A 688 18.61 44.21 9.05
C ILE A 688 17.23 44.82 8.76
N ILE A 689 16.20 44.02 8.67
CA ILE A 689 14.82 44.49 8.44
C ILE A 689 14.33 45.34 9.60
N GLY A 690 14.60 44.95 10.85
CA GLY A 690 14.28 45.79 12.00
C GLY A 690 14.94 47.18 11.98
N ASN A 691 16.17 47.27 11.48
CA ASN A 691 16.87 48.53 11.30
C ASN A 691 16.26 49.34 10.12
N MET A 692 15.95 48.69 8.99
CA MET A 692 15.28 49.35 7.84
C MET A 692 13.90 49.87 8.20
N MET A 693 13.10 49.14 8.96
CA MET A 693 11.78 49.60 9.42
C MET A 693 11.87 50.77 10.38
N ARG A 694 12.89 50.83 11.23
CA ARG A 694 13.14 51.95 12.14
C ARG A 694 13.65 53.21 11.41
N SER A 695 14.43 53.05 10.36
CA SER A 695 14.98 54.14 9.58
C SER A 695 14.04 54.69 8.49
N SER A 696 12.96 53.98 8.16
CA SER A 696 11.99 54.44 7.19
C SER A 696 10.92 55.29 7.86
N ALA A 697 10.55 56.43 7.22
CA ALA A 697 9.56 57.38 7.68
C ALA A 697 8.10 56.81 7.84
N MET A 698 7.94 55.51 7.97
CA MET A 698 6.70 54.86 8.41
C MET A 698 6.41 55.12 9.91
N SER A 699 7.37 55.71 10.65
CA SER A 699 7.15 56.20 12.02
C SER A 699 6.33 57.49 12.10
N HIS A 700 5.91 58.08 10.98
CA HIS A 700 5.09 59.32 10.91
C HIS A 700 3.75 59.10 10.18
N VAL A 701 3.20 57.89 10.23
CA VAL A 701 1.75 57.79 10.02
C VAL A 701 1.12 58.26 11.33
N ASP A 702 0.68 59.52 11.31
CA ASP A 702 -0.15 60.07 12.37
C ASP A 702 -1.29 59.07 12.56
N GLN A 703 -1.36 58.46 13.74
CA GLN A 703 -2.46 57.52 14.11
C GLN A 703 -3.71 58.41 14.26
N THR A 704 -4.25 58.85 13.16
CA THR A 704 -5.62 59.42 13.19
C THR A 704 -6.55 58.20 13.38
N ASP A 705 -7.45 58.31 14.32
CA ASP A 705 -8.46 57.36 14.80
C ASP A 705 -9.40 56.71 13.74
N THR A 706 -9.01 56.69 12.49
CA THR A 706 -9.84 56.23 11.36
C THR A 706 -9.42 54.90 10.72
N MET A 707 -8.31 54.31 11.16
CA MET A 707 -7.89 53.03 10.67
C MET A 707 -8.38 51.89 11.58
N GLY A 708 -9.49 51.26 11.23
CA GLY A 708 -9.98 50.09 11.96
C GLY A 708 -9.04 48.89 11.83
N GLU A 709 -9.22 47.85 12.70
CA GLU A 709 -8.43 46.61 12.77
C GLU A 709 -8.19 45.92 11.39
N GLY A 710 -9.14 46.06 10.45
CA GLY A 710 -9.01 45.57 9.09
C GLY A 710 -7.88 46.23 8.28
N SER A 711 -7.62 47.50 8.50
CA SER A 711 -6.55 48.25 7.82
C SER A 711 -5.18 47.95 8.38
N GLU A 712 -5.06 47.71 9.69
CA GLU A 712 -3.81 47.25 10.33
C GLU A 712 -3.44 45.86 9.83
N ARG A 713 -4.40 44.94 9.82
CA ARG A 713 -4.20 43.57 9.32
C ARG A 713 -3.82 43.55 7.85
N MET A 714 -4.44 44.40 7.03
CA MET A 714 -4.09 44.54 5.60
C MET A 714 -2.66 45.07 5.43
N MET A 715 -2.27 46.14 6.14
CA MET A 715 -0.91 46.70 6.06
C MET A 715 0.15 45.69 6.53
N GLN A 716 -0.10 44.97 7.61
CA GLN A 716 0.78 43.93 8.11
C GLN A 716 0.92 42.82 7.08
N GLY A 717 -0.18 42.29 6.54
CA GLY A 717 -0.18 41.22 5.53
C GLY A 717 0.55 41.64 4.24
N MET A 718 0.28 42.84 3.75
CA MET A 718 0.95 43.39 2.57
C MET A 718 2.46 43.55 2.82
N THR A 719 2.87 44.14 3.94
CA THR A 719 4.28 44.35 4.27
C THR A 719 5.04 43.02 4.38
N MET A 720 4.46 42.02 5.07
CA MET A 720 5.10 40.73 5.22
C MET A 720 5.21 39.95 3.91
N GLY A 721 4.30 40.17 2.99
CA GLY A 721 4.28 39.56 1.64
C GLY A 721 5.18 40.23 0.60
N ILE A 722 5.77 41.39 0.88
CA ILE A 722 6.62 42.10 -0.11
C ILE A 722 7.91 41.29 -0.32
N PRO A 723 8.23 40.86 -1.58
CA PRO A 723 9.52 40.28 -1.90
C PRO A 723 10.61 41.37 -1.93
N LEU A 724 11.85 41.01 -1.60
CA LEU A 724 13.00 41.91 -1.59
C LEU A 724 13.18 42.67 -2.92
N GLY A 725 12.96 41.96 -4.05
CA GLY A 725 13.04 42.58 -5.38
C GLY A 725 12.08 43.77 -5.58
N ALA A 726 10.89 43.72 -4.97
CA ALA A 726 9.91 44.77 -5.06
C ALA A 726 10.33 46.07 -4.35
N LEU A 727 11.25 45.99 -3.35
CA LEU A 727 11.79 47.15 -2.68
C LEU A 727 12.55 48.11 -3.63
N VAL A 728 13.06 47.57 -4.74
CA VAL A 728 13.66 48.40 -5.81
C VAL A 728 12.57 49.20 -6.55
N SER A 729 11.47 48.58 -6.90
CA SER A 729 10.33 49.22 -7.58
C SER A 729 9.65 50.26 -6.69
N TYR A 730 9.65 50.05 -5.39
CA TYR A 730 9.16 51.03 -4.41
C TYR A 730 10.19 52.14 -4.08
N GLY A 731 11.35 52.19 -4.78
CA GLY A 731 12.39 53.17 -4.53
C GLY A 731 13.07 53.11 -3.16
N ARG A 732 12.94 51.99 -2.47
CA ARG A 732 13.55 51.77 -1.13
C ARG A 732 15.00 51.26 -1.20
N LEU A 733 15.35 50.53 -2.27
CA LEU A 733 16.68 50.07 -2.56
C LEU A 733 17.03 50.30 -4.02
N THR A 734 18.31 50.51 -4.29
CA THR A 734 18.85 50.39 -5.64
C THR A 734 19.11 48.92 -5.97
N ARG A 735 19.18 48.59 -7.27
CA ARG A 735 19.56 47.23 -7.68
C ARG A 735 20.90 46.72 -7.10
N LYS A 736 21.87 47.66 -6.97
CA LYS A 736 23.17 47.36 -6.37
C LYS A 736 23.00 47.00 -4.87
N GLN A 737 22.28 47.84 -4.12
CA GLN A 737 22.03 47.62 -2.70
C GLN A 737 21.26 46.31 -2.45
N LEU A 738 20.32 45.96 -3.34
CA LEU A 738 19.62 44.68 -3.26
C LEU A 738 20.59 43.49 -3.41
N LYS A 739 21.48 43.49 -4.40
CA LYS A 739 22.48 42.47 -4.62
C LYS A 739 23.44 42.36 -3.43
N ASP A 740 23.92 43.49 -2.92
CA ASP A 740 24.83 43.55 -1.79
C ASP A 740 24.13 43.00 -0.50
N LEU A 741 22.86 43.33 -0.30
CA LEU A 741 22.02 42.82 0.79
C LEU A 741 21.86 41.30 0.72
N ILE A 742 21.49 40.78 -0.45
CA ILE A 742 21.34 39.34 -0.67
C ILE A 742 22.67 38.62 -0.43
N ALA A 743 23.79 39.16 -0.95
CA ALA A 743 25.11 38.59 -0.71
C ALA A 743 25.48 38.58 0.80
N THR A 744 25.18 39.66 1.52
CA THR A 744 25.43 39.75 2.97
C THR A 744 24.57 38.77 3.77
N LEU A 745 23.33 38.54 3.36
CA LEU A 745 22.42 37.61 4.05
C LEU A 745 22.80 36.14 3.81
N ASN A 746 23.36 35.83 2.64
CA ASN A 746 23.79 34.49 2.27
C ASN A 746 25.24 34.16 2.70
N ALA A 747 26.01 35.14 3.08
CA ALA A 747 27.36 34.96 3.66
C ALA A 747 27.28 34.55 5.14
#